data_1712f8f1468b3e58bc3957b41c6ba4cb
#
_entry.id   1712f8f1468b3e58bc3957b41c6ba4cb
#
_cell.length_a   1.000
_cell.length_b   1.000
_cell.length_c   1.000
_cell.angle_alpha   90.00
_cell.angle_beta   90.00
_cell.angle_gamma   90.00
#
_symmetry.space_group_name_H-M   'P 1'
#
loop_
_entity.id
_entity.type
_entity.pdbx_description
1 polymer ?
#
loop_
_entity_poly.entity_id
_entity_poly.type
_entity_poly.pdbx_seq_one_letter_code
_entity_poly.pdbx_strand_id
1 'polypeptide(L)'
;MAQLPCVRCVVWATVILLATTHSVRAGEATLLAETYAARLPSPSQDASGGTLYLELVVNGLASGQVVPIRQLGGKYYARASDLAKVSVSTDAAIDAAPDAMVDIARLDDVEVAYDTAGQRLSLTVPADWLPPQIVGVARRYDRTPAAVSRGMLFNYDVFTQSPIRGAGYVSAWTEQRLFDTWGTLSNTGVYRRSYGAGRTPGPGENRYLRYDTTWTYSDQDRMVTYAAGDLVTSAISWTSAVRIGGVSIARDFNVRPDIVTYPLPRFAGQAAVPTAVDLFINGSKAAGGQVNPGPFVMNNVPFINGAGEATVVTTDALGRRVATTIPFYVANTLLQKGLSDYAFSAGAMRRDYGIRSFSYGKFAMSGTVRHGLTDLVTVEGHAEGGERFGLGGVGFNVSVGRLGVVNASTARSILRGESGQQYAFGYAYSSQLFSVAFQRTQRSAGFRDLSAYDVPAAIGDRMVRRSTQATAALNLGTSGGSIGTGYFDVRSGDGSRTRIVNVSYTRQVLGRATLYASLNRAIGQHGVEAQIQLIVPLGGRDVVTASGARDRQNQWTERVQYSRSVPTDGGLGWNLGYAGGASHYQQADLTWRNRYFQMQGGVYGDGHGDGRGSSGAGYTRWANLQGTLVVMDGSVMPSNRIADAFVLIDTQGRQGIPVKYENQRIGETDSSGHLLVPWTPSYYTAKYEIDPLNLPGNVRVPVVERRVAVRQRAGALVTFPVQPIVSASITLTDSHGKAIPVGASVRHLESGQNAPVGWSGATYFENLSSTNHLRVTLPDGRRCDTHFFVDVQSETMHRVGPLVCND
;
A
#
# COMPACT_ATOMS: atom_id res chain seq x y z
N MET A 1 -54.35 14.40 -27.75
CA MET A 1 -54.97 13.24 -28.41
C MET A 1 -53.93 12.15 -28.52
N ALA A 2 -54.17 11.21 -27.91
CA ALA A 2 -54.63 9.86 -27.67
C ALA A 2 -53.41 9.11 -27.06
N GLN A 3 -53.45 8.75 -25.85
CA GLN A 3 -53.96 7.56 -25.14
C GLN A 3 -52.90 6.43 -25.01
N LEU A 4 -52.54 6.22 -23.72
CA LEU A 4 -52.00 4.98 -23.13
C LEU A 4 -53.01 3.82 -23.33
N PRO A 5 -52.58 2.55 -23.27
CA PRO A 5 -52.99 1.85 -22.04
C PRO A 5 -51.96 0.99 -21.34
N CYS A 6 -52.18 0.90 -20.07
CA CYS A 6 -51.76 0.03 -19.03
C CYS A 6 -52.23 -1.44 -19.26
N VAL A 7 -51.37 -2.47 -19.03
CA VAL A 7 -51.85 -3.80 -18.64
C VAL A 7 -50.84 -4.47 -17.66
N ARG A 8 -51.34 -4.66 -16.46
CA ARG A 8 -50.86 -5.69 -15.51
C ARG A 8 -51.21 -7.08 -16.05
N CYS A 9 -50.40 -8.10 -15.87
CA CYS A 9 -50.86 -9.40 -15.36
C CYS A 9 -49.70 -10.32 -14.97
N VAL A 10 -49.81 -10.83 -13.80
CA VAL A 10 -49.22 -11.93 -13.10
C VAL A 10 -49.43 -13.26 -13.87
N VAL A 11 -48.43 -14.12 -13.99
CA VAL A 11 -48.63 -15.55 -14.10
C VAL A 11 -47.51 -16.32 -13.35
N TRP A 12 -47.96 -17.06 -12.36
CA TRP A 12 -47.27 -18.18 -11.74
C TRP A 12 -47.22 -19.37 -12.69
N ALA A 13 -46.10 -20.03 -12.80
CA ALA A 13 -46.03 -21.38 -13.39
C ALA A 13 -45.10 -22.28 -12.54
N THR A 14 -45.77 -23.12 -11.77
CA THR A 14 -45.26 -24.27 -11.06
C THR A 14 -44.86 -25.34 -12.09
N VAL A 15 -43.62 -25.83 -12.07
CA VAL A 15 -43.26 -27.06 -12.79
C VAL A 15 -42.82 -28.09 -11.77
N ILE A 16 -43.70 -29.11 -11.62
CA ILE A 16 -43.46 -30.39 -10.97
C ILE A 16 -42.69 -31.27 -11.97
N LEU A 17 -41.51 -31.72 -11.64
CA LEU A 17 -40.86 -32.80 -12.39
C LEU A 17 -40.70 -34.03 -11.49
N LEU A 18 -41.29 -35.10 -11.95
CA LEU A 18 -41.29 -36.43 -11.36
C LEU A 18 -39.89 -37.01 -11.21
N ALA A 19 -39.64 -37.53 -10.02
CA ALA A 19 -38.49 -38.40 -9.74
C ALA A 19 -38.81 -39.80 -10.24
N THR A 20 -38.00 -40.33 -11.13
CA THR A 20 -37.94 -41.78 -11.43
C THR A 20 -36.80 -42.39 -10.66
N THR A 21 -37.15 -43.23 -9.72
CA THR A 21 -36.26 -44.06 -8.92
C THR A 21 -35.68 -45.19 -9.79
N HIS A 22 -34.35 -45.23 -9.88
CA HIS A 22 -33.64 -46.46 -10.25
C HIS A 22 -32.85 -46.94 -9.01
N SER A 23 -33.35 -48.03 -8.44
CA SER A 23 -32.70 -48.81 -7.43
C SER A 23 -31.56 -49.63 -8.09
N VAL A 24 -30.31 -49.29 -7.70
CA VAL A 24 -29.19 -50.22 -7.95
C VAL A 24 -28.91 -50.93 -6.62
N ARG A 25 -29.06 -52.25 -6.65
CA ARG A 25 -28.73 -53.19 -5.58
C ARG A 25 -27.27 -53.10 -5.21
N ALA A 26 -27.02 -52.90 -3.92
CA ALA A 26 -25.71 -53.12 -3.32
C ALA A 26 -25.41 -54.63 -3.31
N GLY A 27 -24.41 -55.02 -4.04
CA GLY A 27 -23.83 -56.37 -3.96
C GLY A 27 -22.83 -56.45 -2.84
N GLU A 28 -22.97 -57.46 -2.04
CA GLU A 28 -22.15 -57.88 -0.94
C GLU A 28 -20.66 -57.94 -1.29
N ALA A 29 -19.84 -57.25 -0.50
CA ALA A 29 -18.44 -57.55 -0.34
C ALA A 29 -18.16 -57.71 1.15
N THR A 30 -18.72 -58.71 1.73
CA THR A 30 -18.26 -59.31 3.00
C THR A 30 -17.36 -60.46 2.62
N LEU A 31 -16.22 -60.51 3.26
CA LEU A 31 -15.25 -61.59 3.39
C LEU A 31 -13.85 -61.13 2.91
N LEU A 32 -13.06 -60.70 3.87
CA LEU A 32 -11.68 -61.14 4.15
C LEU A 32 -11.02 -60.14 5.19
N ALA A 33 -11.46 -60.18 6.41
CA ALA A 33 -10.74 -59.61 7.55
C ALA A 33 -10.99 -60.42 8.85
N GLU A 34 -10.86 -61.69 8.71
CA GLU A 34 -10.67 -62.61 9.87
C GLU A 34 -9.47 -63.44 9.57
N THR A 35 -8.38 -63.11 10.26
CA THR A 35 -7.32 -63.99 10.76
C THR A 35 -6.04 -63.20 10.83
N TYR A 36 -5.79 -62.67 12.01
CA TYR A 36 -4.54 -62.60 12.73
C TYR A 36 -4.72 -61.74 14.01
N ALA A 37 -5.66 -62.15 14.85
CA ALA A 37 -5.62 -61.72 16.24
C ALA A 37 -4.69 -62.71 16.99
N ALA A 38 -3.42 -62.40 16.98
CA ALA A 38 -2.50 -63.01 17.96
C ALA A 38 -2.95 -62.60 19.36
N ARG A 39 -3.47 -63.52 20.13
CA ARG A 39 -3.72 -63.38 21.55
C ARG A 39 -2.41 -63.00 22.25
N LEU A 40 -2.22 -61.73 22.53
CA LEU A 40 -1.25 -61.30 23.53
C LEU A 40 -1.86 -61.59 24.90
N PRO A 41 -1.06 -62.09 25.90
CA PRO A 41 -1.61 -62.37 27.23
C PRO A 41 -2.07 -61.06 27.86
N SER A 42 -3.25 -61.13 28.48
CA SER A 42 -3.75 -60.07 29.33
C SER A 42 -2.76 -59.73 30.42
N PRO A 43 -2.31 -58.49 30.59
CA PRO A 43 -1.46 -58.12 31.72
C PRO A 43 -2.26 -58.32 33.01
N SER A 44 -1.66 -59.10 33.90
CA SER A 44 -2.10 -59.25 35.28
C SER A 44 -2.29 -57.89 35.92
N GLN A 45 -3.47 -57.68 36.56
CA GLN A 45 -3.78 -56.51 37.39
C GLN A 45 -2.85 -56.54 38.62
N ASP A 46 -1.66 -56.01 38.50
CA ASP A 46 -0.84 -55.66 39.63
C ASP A 46 -1.03 -54.16 39.97
N ALA A 47 -1.46 -53.93 41.24
CA ALA A 47 -1.76 -52.63 41.82
C ALA A 47 -0.49 -51.80 42.12
N SER A 48 0.56 -51.88 41.29
CA SER A 48 1.74 -51.04 41.35
C SER A 48 1.69 -50.02 40.21
N GLY A 49 1.44 -48.76 40.58
CA GLY A 49 1.34 -47.67 39.62
C GLY A 49 2.62 -47.47 38.80
N GLY A 50 2.51 -47.76 37.47
CA GLY A 50 3.57 -47.55 36.50
C GLY A 50 3.54 -46.15 35.90
N THR A 51 4.70 -45.62 35.59
CA THR A 51 4.79 -44.38 34.75
C THR A 51 4.98 -44.80 33.30
N LEU A 52 4.04 -44.43 32.46
CA LEU A 52 4.06 -44.65 31.01
C LEU A 52 4.53 -43.36 30.32
N TYR A 53 5.36 -43.46 29.29
CA TYR A 53 5.75 -42.34 28.47
C TYR A 53 4.92 -42.40 27.19
N LEU A 54 3.89 -41.56 27.12
CA LEU A 54 2.88 -41.60 26.05
C LEU A 54 2.86 -40.29 25.25
N GLU A 55 2.67 -40.41 23.96
CA GLU A 55 2.34 -39.24 23.12
C GLU A 55 0.87 -38.85 23.42
N LEU A 56 0.67 -37.57 23.75
CA LEU A 56 -0.69 -37.05 23.91
C LEU A 56 -1.29 -36.71 22.53
N VAL A 57 -2.48 -37.23 22.30
CA VAL A 57 -3.31 -36.93 21.13
C VAL A 57 -4.55 -36.20 21.62
N VAL A 58 -4.74 -34.94 21.23
CA VAL A 58 -5.89 -34.13 21.67
C VAL A 58 -6.85 -33.95 20.51
N ASN A 59 -8.11 -34.33 20.70
CA ASN A 59 -9.15 -34.29 19.66
C ASN A 59 -8.69 -34.85 18.31
N GLY A 60 -7.97 -35.98 18.36
CA GLY A 60 -7.46 -36.68 17.16
C GLY A 60 -6.16 -36.11 16.56
N LEU A 61 -5.59 -35.07 17.17
CA LEU A 61 -4.36 -34.45 16.72
C LEU A 61 -3.18 -34.91 17.58
N ALA A 62 -2.19 -35.52 16.97
CA ALA A 62 -0.95 -35.86 17.62
C ALA A 62 -0.18 -34.60 18.01
N SER A 63 0.10 -34.45 19.31
CA SER A 63 0.79 -33.25 19.83
C SER A 63 2.29 -33.23 19.54
N GLY A 64 2.87 -34.37 19.18
CA GLY A 64 4.32 -34.60 19.10
C GLY A 64 5.02 -34.55 20.46
N GLN A 65 4.27 -34.44 21.56
CA GLN A 65 4.80 -34.35 22.92
C GLN A 65 4.62 -35.71 23.63
N VAL A 66 5.72 -36.33 23.96
CA VAL A 66 5.77 -37.53 24.79
C VAL A 66 5.91 -37.07 26.25
N VAL A 67 4.91 -37.41 27.09
CA VAL A 67 4.87 -36.98 28.46
C VAL A 67 4.75 -38.18 29.43
N PRO A 68 5.26 -38.05 30.66
CA PRO A 68 5.09 -39.09 31.68
C PRO A 68 3.65 -39.13 32.23
N ILE A 69 2.93 -40.17 31.97
CA ILE A 69 1.58 -40.46 32.48
C ILE A 69 1.68 -41.53 33.58
N ARG A 70 1.17 -41.23 34.75
CA ARG A 70 1.12 -42.19 35.85
C ARG A 70 -0.22 -42.93 35.80
N GLN A 71 -0.15 -44.27 35.70
CA GLN A 71 -1.34 -45.09 35.75
C GLN A 71 -1.53 -45.66 37.18
N LEU A 72 -2.66 -45.44 37.81
CA LEU A 72 -3.01 -45.91 39.13
C LEU A 72 -4.45 -46.40 39.14
N GLY A 73 -4.67 -47.71 39.41
CA GLY A 73 -6.02 -48.28 39.52
C GLY A 73 -6.89 -48.07 38.28
N GLY A 74 -6.29 -48.16 37.06
CA GLY A 74 -7.02 -47.93 35.80
C GLY A 74 -7.23 -46.43 35.42
N LYS A 75 -6.76 -45.51 36.22
CA LYS A 75 -6.83 -44.07 36.01
C LYS A 75 -5.49 -43.52 35.50
N TYR A 76 -5.54 -42.42 34.69
CA TYR A 76 -4.40 -41.75 34.13
C TYR A 76 -4.23 -40.38 34.76
N TYR A 77 -3.00 -40.10 35.20
CA TYR A 77 -2.61 -38.85 35.87
C TYR A 77 -1.50 -38.20 35.03
N ALA A 78 -1.70 -36.94 34.67
CA ALA A 78 -0.69 -36.11 34.01
C ALA A 78 -0.32 -34.92 34.89
N ARG A 79 0.86 -34.35 34.70
CA ARG A 79 1.21 -33.06 35.33
C ARG A 79 0.43 -31.94 34.66
N ALA A 80 -0.01 -30.98 35.46
CA ALA A 80 -0.66 -29.77 34.93
C ALA A 80 0.20 -29.05 33.87
N SER A 81 1.52 -28.99 34.08
CA SER A 81 2.47 -28.44 33.13
C SER A 81 2.54 -29.22 31.82
N ASP A 82 2.32 -30.52 31.80
CA ASP A 82 2.33 -31.34 30.59
C ASP A 82 1.03 -31.21 29.79
N LEU A 83 -0.09 -31.07 30.47
CA LEU A 83 -1.37 -30.73 29.84
C LEU A 83 -1.35 -29.32 29.21
N ALA A 84 -0.73 -28.36 29.88
CA ALA A 84 -0.52 -27.03 29.34
C ALA A 84 0.36 -27.00 28.09
N LYS A 85 1.37 -27.88 27.97
CA LYS A 85 2.21 -28.02 26.75
C LYS A 85 1.42 -28.46 25.52
N VAL A 86 0.35 -29.23 25.72
CA VAL A 86 -0.55 -29.65 24.65
C VAL A 86 -1.74 -28.70 24.51
N SER A 87 -1.66 -27.54 25.14
CA SER A 87 -2.64 -26.45 25.07
C SER A 87 -4.05 -26.80 25.59
N VAL A 88 -4.16 -27.77 26.48
CA VAL A 88 -5.40 -28.07 27.18
C VAL A 88 -5.49 -27.15 28.38
N SER A 89 -6.38 -26.12 28.30
CA SER A 89 -6.67 -25.18 29.37
C SER A 89 -7.92 -25.65 30.11
N THR A 90 -7.75 -26.12 31.32
CA THR A 90 -8.88 -26.41 32.23
C THR A 90 -8.75 -25.54 33.47
N ASP A 91 -9.86 -25.12 34.06
CA ASP A 91 -9.83 -24.39 35.33
C ASP A 91 -9.08 -25.19 36.43
N ALA A 92 -9.26 -26.53 36.42
CA ALA A 92 -8.54 -27.42 37.33
C ALA A 92 -7.04 -27.55 37.02
N ALA A 93 -6.61 -27.38 35.81
CA ALA A 93 -5.18 -27.37 35.40
C ALA A 93 -4.54 -25.99 35.54
N ILE A 94 -5.30 -24.92 35.44
CA ILE A 94 -4.85 -23.53 35.62
C ILE A 94 -4.61 -23.21 37.10
N ASP A 95 -5.46 -23.69 37.99
CA ASP A 95 -5.35 -23.45 39.43
C ASP A 95 -4.39 -24.43 40.12
N ALA A 96 -3.94 -25.49 39.45
CA ALA A 96 -3.02 -26.47 40.00
C ALA A 96 -1.55 -25.97 39.88
N ALA A 97 -0.74 -26.26 40.88
CA ALA A 97 0.70 -26.05 40.81
C ALA A 97 1.28 -26.78 39.57
N PRO A 98 2.29 -26.26 38.88
CA PRO A 98 2.82 -26.83 37.62
C PRO A 98 3.18 -28.32 37.72
N ASP A 99 3.61 -28.78 38.83
CA ASP A 99 3.98 -30.19 39.11
C ASP A 99 2.86 -31.04 39.72
N ALA A 100 1.67 -30.44 39.90
CA ALA A 100 0.52 -31.18 40.47
C ALA A 100 0.06 -32.25 39.47
N MET A 101 -0.25 -33.44 39.99
CA MET A 101 -0.80 -34.55 39.20
C MET A 101 -2.32 -34.39 39.09
N VAL A 102 -2.81 -34.24 37.90
CA VAL A 102 -4.23 -34.08 37.57
C VAL A 102 -4.79 -35.46 37.17
N ASP A 103 -5.88 -35.89 37.77
CA ASP A 103 -6.65 -37.06 37.33
C ASP A 103 -7.42 -36.68 36.08
N ILE A 104 -6.95 -37.14 34.91
CA ILE A 104 -7.51 -36.75 33.60
C ILE A 104 -8.98 -37.23 33.48
N ALA A 105 -9.32 -38.35 34.05
CA ALA A 105 -10.68 -38.91 34.00
C ALA A 105 -11.68 -38.18 34.90
N ARG A 106 -11.23 -37.28 35.78
CA ARG A 106 -12.08 -36.43 36.64
C ARG A 106 -12.35 -35.05 36.04
N LEU A 107 -11.72 -34.73 34.91
CA LEU A 107 -12.02 -33.51 34.21
C LEU A 107 -13.39 -33.67 33.53
N ASP A 108 -14.29 -32.71 33.78
CA ASP A 108 -15.63 -32.72 33.20
C ASP A 108 -15.55 -32.75 31.65
N ASP A 109 -16.35 -33.60 31.03
CA ASP A 109 -16.46 -33.75 29.57
C ASP A 109 -15.18 -34.21 28.86
N VAL A 110 -14.24 -34.89 29.53
CA VAL A 110 -13.04 -35.46 28.93
C VAL A 110 -13.16 -36.98 28.78
N GLU A 111 -13.05 -37.45 27.54
CA GLU A 111 -12.93 -38.86 27.24
C GLU A 111 -11.46 -39.24 27.03
N VAL A 112 -11.04 -40.37 27.66
CA VAL A 112 -9.64 -40.84 27.59
C VAL A 112 -9.60 -42.22 26.97
N ALA A 113 -8.81 -42.39 25.93
CA ALA A 113 -8.56 -43.65 25.27
C ALA A 113 -7.05 -43.94 25.18
N TYR A 114 -6.61 -45.12 25.66
CA TYR A 114 -5.21 -45.53 25.60
C TYR A 114 -4.98 -46.50 24.45
N ASP A 115 -4.14 -46.11 23.49
CA ASP A 115 -3.63 -46.94 22.41
C ASP A 115 -2.29 -47.55 22.86
N THR A 116 -2.32 -48.82 23.23
CA THR A 116 -1.14 -49.59 23.68
C THR A 116 -0.17 -49.85 22.55
N ALA A 117 -0.66 -50.03 21.32
CA ALA A 117 0.19 -50.33 20.16
C ALA A 117 0.96 -49.10 19.69
N GLY A 118 0.30 -47.97 19.65
CA GLY A 118 0.89 -46.70 19.27
C GLY A 118 1.56 -45.93 20.41
N GLN A 119 1.47 -46.42 21.66
CA GLN A 119 1.93 -45.69 22.87
C GLN A 119 1.37 -44.27 22.98
N ARG A 120 0.07 -44.13 22.75
CA ARG A 120 -0.64 -42.86 22.71
C ARG A 120 -1.76 -42.81 23.71
N LEU A 121 -1.92 -41.64 24.34
CA LEU A 121 -3.10 -41.35 25.15
C LEU A 121 -3.93 -40.29 24.42
N SER A 122 -5.09 -40.73 23.92
CA SER A 122 -6.01 -39.84 23.23
C SER A 122 -6.95 -39.20 24.23
N LEU A 123 -7.02 -37.87 24.18
CA LEU A 123 -7.90 -37.06 25.01
C LEU A 123 -8.92 -36.38 24.08
N THR A 124 -10.21 -36.65 24.27
CA THR A 124 -11.28 -35.88 23.68
C THR A 124 -11.72 -34.83 24.68
N VAL A 125 -11.43 -33.57 24.39
CA VAL A 125 -11.73 -32.44 25.28
C VAL A 125 -12.73 -31.48 24.62
N PRO A 126 -13.50 -30.70 25.39
CA PRO A 126 -14.37 -29.66 24.88
C PRO A 126 -13.59 -28.67 23.99
N ALA A 127 -14.18 -28.24 22.88
CA ALA A 127 -13.51 -27.41 21.88
C ALA A 127 -13.09 -26.05 22.43
N ASP A 128 -13.78 -25.50 23.41
CA ASP A 128 -13.51 -24.22 24.07
C ASP A 128 -12.30 -24.25 25.01
N TRP A 129 -11.84 -25.45 25.38
CA TRP A 129 -10.60 -25.60 26.16
C TRP A 129 -9.33 -25.44 25.34
N LEU A 130 -9.44 -25.49 24.04
CA LEU A 130 -8.29 -25.34 23.13
C LEU A 130 -8.04 -23.85 22.85
N PRO A 131 -6.78 -23.43 22.71
CA PRO A 131 -6.48 -22.06 22.32
C PRO A 131 -7.03 -21.78 20.93
N PRO A 132 -7.54 -20.56 20.66
CA PRO A 132 -8.07 -20.22 19.36
C PRO A 132 -6.98 -20.28 18.29
N GLN A 133 -7.24 -21.06 17.25
CA GLN A 133 -6.38 -21.12 16.07
C GLN A 133 -6.52 -19.82 15.29
N ILE A 134 -5.41 -19.15 14.99
CA ILE A 134 -5.42 -17.90 14.23
C ILE A 134 -5.37 -18.25 12.75
N VAL A 135 -6.48 -18.04 12.05
CA VAL A 135 -6.56 -18.11 10.61
C VAL A 135 -6.56 -16.68 10.08
N GLY A 136 -5.51 -16.28 9.38
CA GLY A 136 -5.39 -14.92 8.94
C GLY A 136 -4.95 -14.79 7.50
N VAL A 137 -5.34 -13.67 6.89
CA VAL A 137 -4.67 -13.12 5.73
C VAL A 137 -3.43 -12.37 6.23
N ALA A 138 -2.61 -13.04 6.98
CA ALA A 138 -1.30 -12.50 7.19
C ALA A 138 -0.43 -12.83 5.96
N ARG A 139 -0.62 -12.12 4.85
CA ARG A 139 0.61 -11.61 4.25
C ARG A 139 1.15 -10.61 5.28
N ARG A 140 1.82 -11.10 6.30
CA ARG A 140 2.85 -10.32 6.95
C ARG A 140 3.77 -9.96 5.80
N TYR A 141 3.72 -8.72 5.36
CA TYR A 141 4.85 -8.16 4.64
C TYR A 141 5.98 -8.31 5.64
N ASP A 142 6.87 -9.25 5.38
CA ASP A 142 8.04 -9.43 6.24
C ASP A 142 8.70 -8.06 6.28
N ARG A 143 8.89 -7.56 7.50
CA ARG A 143 9.51 -6.25 7.70
C ARG A 143 10.84 -6.24 7.00
N THR A 144 10.95 -5.45 5.93
CA THR A 144 12.22 -5.20 5.26
C THR A 144 12.76 -3.88 5.75
N PRO A 145 13.95 -3.83 6.36
CA PRO A 145 14.60 -2.58 6.70
C PRO A 145 14.75 -1.71 5.45
N ALA A 146 14.30 -0.47 5.52
CA ALA A 146 14.35 0.42 4.38
C ALA A 146 15.79 0.86 4.10
N ALA A 147 16.26 0.56 2.90
CA ALA A 147 17.58 0.90 2.42
C ALA A 147 17.69 2.39 2.06
N VAL A 148 18.90 2.91 2.18
CA VAL A 148 19.30 4.21 1.66
C VAL A 148 20.77 4.12 1.24
N SER A 149 21.12 4.76 0.13
CA SER A 149 22.50 4.95 -0.31
C SER A 149 22.77 6.43 -0.47
N ARG A 150 24.02 6.83 -0.32
CA ARG A 150 24.41 8.23 -0.45
C ARG A 150 24.17 8.74 -1.86
N GLY A 151 23.55 9.91 -1.96
CA GLY A 151 23.32 10.55 -3.25
C GLY A 151 22.71 11.93 -3.14
N MET A 152 22.49 12.52 -4.30
CA MET A 152 21.85 13.81 -4.41
C MET A 152 20.94 13.82 -5.63
N LEU A 153 19.86 14.61 -5.58
CA LEU A 153 19.04 14.88 -6.74
C LEU A 153 18.73 16.38 -6.85
N PHE A 154 18.51 16.80 -8.08
CA PHE A 154 18.08 18.14 -8.45
C PHE A 154 16.81 18.04 -9.28
N ASN A 155 15.63 18.32 -8.68
CA ASN A 155 14.36 18.46 -9.37
C ASN A 155 14.25 19.86 -9.95
N TYR A 156 13.75 19.97 -11.17
CA TYR A 156 13.45 21.24 -11.82
C TYR A 156 12.07 21.20 -12.48
N ASP A 157 11.41 22.36 -12.49
CA ASP A 157 10.13 22.62 -13.15
C ASP A 157 10.17 24.06 -13.67
N VAL A 158 10.41 24.20 -14.98
CA VAL A 158 10.54 25.48 -15.65
C VAL A 158 9.30 25.75 -16.46
N PHE A 159 8.53 26.75 -16.04
CA PHE A 159 7.32 27.19 -16.68
C PHE A 159 7.51 28.57 -17.30
N THR A 160 7.03 28.79 -18.51
CA THR A 160 6.96 30.10 -19.15
C THR A 160 5.59 30.32 -19.76
N GLN A 161 5.12 31.55 -19.65
CA GLN A 161 3.97 31.97 -20.43
C GLN A 161 4.20 33.35 -21.08
N SER A 162 3.65 33.50 -22.25
CA SER A 162 3.76 34.72 -23.06
C SER A 162 2.40 35.06 -23.71
N PRO A 163 1.64 35.98 -23.15
CA PRO A 163 0.50 36.55 -23.85
C PRO A 163 0.95 37.18 -25.19
N ILE A 164 0.13 37.13 -26.21
CA ILE A 164 0.42 37.78 -27.52
C ILE A 164 0.54 39.28 -27.31
N ARG A 165 -0.23 39.83 -26.33
CA ARG A 165 -0.14 41.25 -25.93
C ARG A 165 0.06 41.31 -24.44
N GLY A 166 1.11 41.98 -23.97
CA GLY A 166 1.43 42.19 -22.58
C GLY A 166 2.73 41.52 -22.11
N ALA A 167 2.93 41.53 -20.83
CA ALA A 167 4.12 40.94 -20.22
C ALA A 167 3.99 39.41 -20.05
N GLY A 168 5.05 38.71 -20.42
CA GLY A 168 5.22 37.30 -20.14
C GLY A 168 6.08 37.08 -18.87
N TYR A 169 6.17 35.85 -18.41
CA TYR A 169 7.11 35.49 -17.35
C TYR A 169 7.66 34.07 -17.51
N VAL A 170 8.82 33.87 -16.89
CA VAL A 170 9.45 32.57 -16.66
C VAL A 170 9.50 32.32 -15.15
N SER A 171 9.16 31.11 -14.75
CA SER A 171 9.26 30.63 -13.38
C SER A 171 10.01 29.31 -13.38
N ALA A 172 11.13 29.22 -12.66
CA ALA A 172 11.89 27.98 -12.48
C ALA A 172 11.82 27.57 -11.01
N TRP A 173 11.01 26.58 -10.72
CA TRP A 173 10.99 25.92 -9.41
C TRP A 173 12.07 24.87 -9.36
N THR A 174 12.79 24.78 -8.23
CA THR A 174 13.84 23.80 -8.02
C THR A 174 13.77 23.17 -6.64
N GLU A 175 14.27 21.95 -6.55
CA GLU A 175 14.52 21.23 -5.30
C GLU A 175 15.91 20.61 -5.38
N GLN A 176 16.76 20.95 -4.42
CA GLN A 176 18.04 20.29 -4.17
C GLN A 176 17.82 19.33 -2.99
N ARG A 177 18.11 18.04 -3.16
CA ARG A 177 17.93 17.03 -2.14
C ARG A 177 19.19 16.20 -1.98
N LEU A 178 19.73 16.16 -0.76
CA LEU A 178 20.84 15.29 -0.35
C LEU A 178 20.27 14.21 0.56
N PHE A 179 20.69 12.98 0.40
CA PHE A 179 20.21 11.86 1.21
C PHE A 179 21.33 10.87 1.50
N ASP A 180 21.30 10.32 2.71
CA ASP A 180 22.26 9.34 3.23
C ASP A 180 21.66 8.65 4.48
N THR A 181 22.44 7.85 5.18
CA THR A 181 22.09 7.19 6.45
C THR A 181 21.65 8.17 7.54
N TRP A 182 22.19 9.38 7.53
CA TRP A 182 21.82 10.47 8.47
C TRP A 182 20.50 11.17 8.17
N GLY A 183 19.83 10.79 7.08
CA GLY A 183 18.54 11.37 6.68
C GLY A 183 18.56 12.08 5.34
N THR A 184 17.61 12.97 5.14
CA THR A 184 17.40 13.73 3.90
C THR A 184 17.39 15.21 4.18
N LEU A 185 18.24 15.97 3.51
CA LEU A 185 18.25 17.44 3.50
C LEU A 185 17.69 17.92 2.16
N SER A 186 16.65 18.73 2.20
CA SER A 186 15.99 19.24 1.00
C SER A 186 15.90 20.76 1.08
N ASN A 187 16.20 21.44 -0.03
CA ASN A 187 16.00 22.88 -0.20
C ASN A 187 15.15 23.12 -1.44
N THR A 188 14.07 23.90 -1.29
CA THR A 188 13.15 24.23 -2.38
C THR A 188 13.02 25.73 -2.58
N GLY A 189 12.77 26.15 -3.81
CA GLY A 189 12.54 27.56 -4.10
C GLY A 189 12.20 27.80 -5.56
N VAL A 190 12.03 29.05 -5.90
CA VAL A 190 11.63 29.48 -7.24
C VAL A 190 12.42 30.72 -7.68
N TYR A 191 12.87 30.75 -8.91
CA TYR A 191 13.32 31.93 -9.60
C TYR A 191 12.20 32.42 -10.53
N ARG A 192 11.87 33.69 -10.51
CA ARG A 192 10.86 34.30 -11.39
C ARG A 192 11.43 35.52 -12.09
N ARG A 193 11.07 35.65 -13.37
CA ARG A 193 11.44 36.81 -14.17
C ARG A 193 10.32 37.13 -15.15
N SER A 194 9.81 38.36 -15.13
CA SER A 194 8.90 38.86 -16.13
C SER A 194 9.64 39.55 -17.28
N TYR A 195 9.09 39.54 -18.48
CA TYR A 195 9.61 40.12 -19.66
C TYR A 195 8.51 40.71 -20.54
N GLY A 196 8.88 41.55 -21.53
CA GLY A 196 7.93 42.16 -22.45
C GLY A 196 7.43 43.57 -22.05
N ALA A 197 6.57 44.14 -22.89
CA ALA A 197 6.00 45.47 -22.68
C ALA A 197 4.92 45.45 -21.56
N GLY A 198 4.82 46.59 -20.83
CA GLY A 198 3.86 46.70 -19.71
C GLY A 198 4.26 45.98 -18.44
N ARG A 199 5.54 45.67 -18.33
CA ARG A 199 6.08 44.93 -17.16
C ARG A 199 5.99 45.75 -15.89
N THR A 200 5.39 45.19 -14.86
CA THR A 200 5.49 45.65 -13.47
C THR A 200 6.21 44.56 -12.66
N PRO A 201 7.43 44.82 -12.12
CA PRO A 201 8.11 43.83 -11.31
C PRO A 201 7.30 43.47 -10.07
N GLY A 202 7.02 42.18 -9.88
CA GLY A 202 6.36 41.68 -8.69
C GLY A 202 7.30 41.46 -7.50
N PRO A 203 6.75 41.28 -6.28
CA PRO A 203 7.56 40.91 -5.12
C PRO A 203 8.35 39.63 -5.37
N GLY A 204 9.67 39.68 -5.12
CA GLY A 204 10.55 38.47 -5.31
C GLY A 204 11.02 38.22 -6.73
N GLU A 205 10.74 39.11 -7.69
CA GLU A 205 11.19 39.00 -9.07
C GLU A 205 12.70 39.22 -9.21
N ASN A 206 13.30 38.58 -10.23
CA ASN A 206 14.74 38.62 -10.54
C ASN A 206 15.68 38.13 -9.44
N ARG A 207 15.15 37.34 -8.51
CA ARG A 207 15.93 36.70 -7.45
C ARG A 207 15.39 35.32 -7.14
N TYR A 208 16.23 34.47 -6.60
CA TYR A 208 15.79 33.17 -6.09
C TYR A 208 15.04 33.37 -4.77
N LEU A 209 13.80 32.93 -4.75
CA LEU A 209 12.95 32.93 -3.59
C LEU A 209 12.94 31.55 -2.98
N ARG A 210 13.61 31.36 -1.85
CA ARG A 210 13.62 30.10 -1.10
C ARG A 210 12.26 29.86 -0.45
N TYR A 211 11.75 28.66 -0.62
CA TYR A 211 10.53 28.21 0.06
C TYR A 211 10.88 27.53 1.36
N ASP A 212 11.34 26.29 1.33
CA ASP A 212 11.62 25.50 2.50
C ASP A 212 13.03 24.92 2.43
N THR A 213 13.72 24.88 3.57
CA THR A 213 14.92 24.07 3.78
C THR A 213 14.65 23.17 4.97
N THR A 214 14.62 21.85 4.75
CA THR A 214 14.19 20.88 5.74
C THR A 214 15.13 19.69 5.78
N TRP A 215 15.59 19.33 6.96
CA TRP A 215 16.22 18.06 7.25
C TRP A 215 15.19 17.12 7.88
N THR A 216 15.18 15.84 7.47
CA THR A 216 14.31 14.82 8.02
C THR A 216 15.06 13.50 8.20
N TYR A 217 14.80 12.84 9.33
CA TYR A 217 15.28 11.49 9.63
C TYR A 217 14.15 10.67 10.26
N SER A 218 13.85 9.50 9.70
CA SER A 218 12.83 8.60 10.21
C SER A 218 13.45 7.33 10.75
N ASP A 219 13.22 7.06 12.03
CA ASP A 219 13.56 5.80 12.70
C ASP A 219 12.41 4.81 12.49
N GLN A 220 12.65 3.80 11.65
CA GLN A 220 11.65 2.80 11.29
C GLN A 220 11.29 1.87 12.46
N ASP A 221 12.23 1.62 13.39
CA ASP A 221 12.03 0.74 14.54
C ASP A 221 11.13 1.40 15.59
N ARG A 222 11.42 2.65 15.89
CA ARG A 222 10.66 3.47 16.84
C ARG A 222 9.42 4.08 16.20
N MET A 223 9.31 4.07 14.88
CA MET A 223 8.28 4.76 14.10
C MET A 223 8.22 6.26 14.48
N VAL A 224 9.37 6.93 14.52
CA VAL A 224 9.49 8.33 14.87
C VAL A 224 10.25 9.06 13.78
N THR A 225 9.68 10.19 13.33
CA THR A 225 10.33 11.13 12.40
C THR A 225 10.79 12.36 13.14
N TYR A 226 12.05 12.68 12.99
CA TYR A 226 12.71 13.90 13.44
C TYR A 226 12.85 14.83 12.25
N ALA A 227 12.53 16.10 12.44
CA ALA A 227 12.70 17.10 11.40
C ALA A 227 13.22 18.43 11.95
N ALA A 228 14.01 19.13 11.14
CA ALA A 228 14.55 20.45 11.48
C ALA A 228 14.55 21.35 10.23
N GLY A 229 14.31 22.64 10.42
CA GLY A 229 14.22 23.63 9.36
C GLY A 229 12.81 24.18 9.19
N ASP A 230 12.39 24.41 7.95
CA ASP A 230 11.03 24.88 7.65
C ASP A 230 10.05 23.71 7.69
N LEU A 231 9.11 23.75 8.60
CA LEU A 231 8.21 22.64 8.92
C LEU A 231 6.76 23.10 8.89
N VAL A 232 5.85 22.15 8.74
CA VAL A 232 4.41 22.33 8.98
C VAL A 232 4.07 21.53 10.24
N THR A 233 3.45 22.18 11.23
CA THR A 233 3.04 21.50 12.46
C THR A 233 1.98 20.45 12.18
N SER A 234 1.96 19.39 12.96
CA SER A 234 0.87 18.40 12.89
C SER A 234 -0.44 19.02 13.35
N ALA A 235 -1.53 18.60 12.72
CA ALA A 235 -2.89 18.98 13.08
C ALA A 235 -3.78 17.74 13.19
N ILE A 236 -4.74 17.80 14.10
CA ILE A 236 -5.84 16.84 14.21
C ILE A 236 -7.14 17.50 13.70
N SER A 237 -8.23 16.74 13.61
CA SER A 237 -9.45 17.16 12.88
C SER A 237 -10.05 18.52 13.27
N TRP A 238 -9.77 19.01 14.47
CA TRP A 238 -10.30 20.25 15.04
C TRP A 238 -9.24 21.35 15.30
N THR A 239 -7.99 21.13 14.86
CA THR A 239 -6.87 22.08 15.01
C THR A 239 -6.35 22.57 13.66
N SER A 240 -5.49 23.57 13.65
CA SER A 240 -4.91 24.15 12.45
C SER A 240 -3.42 23.87 12.37
N ALA A 241 -2.92 23.50 11.18
CA ALA A 241 -1.49 23.41 10.92
C ALA A 241 -0.92 24.79 10.55
N VAL A 242 0.28 25.09 11.03
CA VAL A 242 1.01 26.33 10.71
C VAL A 242 2.43 26.02 10.28
N ARG A 243 3.04 26.96 9.55
CA ARG A 243 4.45 26.86 9.15
C ARG A 243 5.35 27.50 10.19
N ILE A 244 6.41 26.77 10.57
CA ILE A 244 7.44 27.24 11.49
C ILE A 244 8.82 26.94 10.94
N GLY A 245 9.81 27.74 11.32
CA GLY A 245 11.21 27.40 11.19
C GLY A 245 11.72 26.92 12.55
N GLY A 246 12.00 25.62 12.68
CA GLY A 246 12.34 25.04 13.98
C GLY A 246 12.60 23.54 13.92
N VAL A 247 12.13 22.83 14.94
CA VAL A 247 12.30 21.40 15.08
C VAL A 247 10.97 20.70 15.32
N SER A 248 10.88 19.43 14.91
CA SER A 248 9.71 18.60 15.14
C SER A 248 10.13 17.15 15.45
N ILE A 249 9.39 16.53 16.32
CA ILE A 249 9.43 15.09 16.60
C ILE A 249 8.00 14.56 16.55
N ALA A 250 7.77 13.53 15.74
CA ALA A 250 6.43 13.00 15.54
C ALA A 250 6.45 11.49 15.37
N ARG A 251 5.43 10.82 15.90
CA ARG A 251 5.13 9.44 15.56
C ARG A 251 4.75 9.37 14.10
N ASP A 252 5.31 8.39 13.38
CA ASP A 252 5.04 8.23 11.94
C ASP A 252 4.82 6.74 11.63
N PHE A 253 3.57 6.36 11.52
CA PHE A 253 3.20 5.00 11.16
C PHE A 253 3.43 4.68 9.67
N ASN A 254 3.61 5.70 8.81
CA ASN A 254 3.87 5.47 7.39
C ASN A 254 5.21 4.78 7.13
N VAL A 255 6.16 4.88 8.09
CA VAL A 255 7.45 4.17 7.99
C VAL A 255 7.30 2.64 8.19
N ARG A 256 6.14 2.19 8.65
CA ARG A 256 5.77 0.80 8.91
C ARG A 256 4.40 0.48 8.30
N PRO A 257 4.30 0.43 6.95
CA PRO A 257 3.04 0.15 6.26
C PRO A 257 2.48 -1.25 6.52
N ASP A 258 3.28 -2.12 7.12
CA ASP A 258 2.89 -3.45 7.62
C ASP A 258 2.00 -3.39 8.86
N ILE A 259 1.93 -2.26 9.57
CA ILE A 259 1.14 -2.08 10.80
C ILE A 259 -0.19 -1.43 10.47
N VAL A 260 -1.27 -2.09 10.85
CA VAL A 260 -2.61 -1.49 10.81
C VAL A 260 -2.85 -0.69 12.07
N THR A 261 -3.13 0.59 11.95
CA THR A 261 -3.24 1.51 13.09
C THR A 261 -4.65 1.64 13.66
N TYR A 262 -5.66 1.19 12.94
CA TYR A 262 -7.07 1.28 13.34
C TYR A 262 -7.63 -0.10 13.72
N PRO A 263 -8.69 -0.15 14.54
CA PRO A 263 -9.32 -1.38 14.96
C PRO A 263 -9.85 -2.19 13.78
N LEU A 264 -9.49 -3.47 13.72
CA LEU A 264 -10.00 -4.41 12.73
C LEU A 264 -11.03 -5.35 13.35
N PRO A 265 -12.09 -5.75 12.64
CA PRO A 265 -13.03 -6.73 13.12
C PRO A 265 -12.36 -8.09 13.26
N ARG A 266 -12.77 -8.84 14.30
CA ARG A 266 -12.35 -10.21 14.55
C ARG A 266 -13.54 -11.13 14.32
N PHE A 267 -13.35 -12.17 13.54
CA PHE A 267 -14.39 -13.17 13.30
C PHE A 267 -13.99 -14.46 13.98
N ALA A 268 -14.73 -14.87 14.99
CA ALA A 268 -14.50 -16.10 15.75
C ALA A 268 -15.52 -17.17 15.36
N GLY A 269 -15.12 -18.44 15.45
CA GLY A 269 -15.96 -19.58 15.24
C GLY A 269 -15.39 -20.82 15.93
N GLN A 270 -16.14 -21.93 15.89
CA GLN A 270 -15.71 -23.23 16.40
C GLN A 270 -15.79 -24.28 15.29
N ALA A 271 -14.79 -25.13 15.20
CA ALA A 271 -14.75 -26.28 14.31
C ALA A 271 -14.85 -27.56 15.14
N ALA A 272 -15.88 -28.36 14.91
CA ALA A 272 -16.04 -29.66 15.59
C ALA A 272 -15.15 -30.76 15.00
N VAL A 273 -14.79 -30.63 13.74
CA VAL A 273 -13.94 -31.56 12.96
C VAL A 273 -12.96 -30.73 12.14
N PRO A 274 -11.90 -31.32 11.56
CA PRO A 274 -11.03 -30.60 10.64
C PRO A 274 -11.86 -29.95 9.52
N THR A 275 -11.72 -28.63 9.39
CA THR A 275 -12.66 -27.80 8.62
C THR A 275 -11.89 -26.77 7.79
N ALA A 276 -12.25 -26.63 6.50
CA ALA A 276 -11.83 -25.49 5.70
C ALA A 276 -12.69 -24.26 6.07
N VAL A 277 -12.05 -23.16 6.38
CA VAL A 277 -12.71 -21.89 6.73
C VAL A 277 -12.36 -20.85 5.69
N ASP A 278 -13.38 -20.28 5.05
CA ASP A 278 -13.26 -19.19 4.08
C ASP A 278 -13.97 -17.93 4.60
N LEU A 279 -13.33 -16.80 4.46
CA LEU A 279 -13.89 -15.49 4.78
C LEU A 279 -14.19 -14.73 3.51
N PHE A 280 -15.44 -14.34 3.36
CA PHE A 280 -15.88 -13.44 2.29
C PHE A 280 -16.22 -12.08 2.90
N ILE A 281 -15.75 -11.02 2.26
CA ILE A 281 -16.06 -9.64 2.62
C ILE A 281 -16.80 -9.00 1.46
N ASN A 282 -18.01 -8.52 1.73
CA ASN A 282 -18.89 -7.95 0.70
C ASN A 282 -19.01 -8.84 -0.54
N GLY A 283 -19.08 -10.16 -0.33
CA GLY A 283 -19.19 -11.17 -1.39
C GLY A 283 -17.88 -11.60 -2.05
N SER A 284 -16.76 -10.96 -1.76
CA SER A 284 -15.45 -11.33 -2.30
C SER A 284 -14.63 -12.14 -1.28
N LYS A 285 -13.98 -13.24 -1.71
CA LYS A 285 -13.14 -14.05 -0.83
C LYS A 285 -11.92 -13.26 -0.41
N ALA A 286 -11.82 -12.99 0.89
CA ALA A 286 -10.74 -12.21 1.50
C ALA A 286 -9.66 -13.10 2.10
N ALA A 287 -10.05 -14.25 2.66
CA ALA A 287 -9.16 -15.17 3.35
C ALA A 287 -9.67 -16.60 3.31
N GLY A 288 -8.78 -17.55 3.60
CA GLY A 288 -9.16 -18.93 3.83
C GLY A 288 -8.00 -19.75 4.38
N GLY A 289 -8.33 -20.84 5.05
CA GLY A 289 -7.37 -21.77 5.64
C GLY A 289 -8.05 -23.02 6.16
N GLN A 290 -7.26 -23.99 6.55
CA GLN A 290 -7.75 -25.16 7.27
C GLN A 290 -7.54 -24.97 8.76
N VAL A 291 -8.53 -25.38 9.55
CA VAL A 291 -8.48 -25.39 11.01
C VAL A 291 -8.72 -26.80 11.50
N ASN A 292 -8.07 -27.13 12.58
CA ASN A 292 -8.32 -28.36 13.33
C ASN A 292 -9.55 -28.21 14.23
N PRO A 293 -10.10 -29.29 14.80
CA PRO A 293 -11.16 -29.15 15.80
C PRO A 293 -10.75 -28.20 16.91
N GLY A 294 -11.65 -27.28 17.27
CA GLY A 294 -11.40 -26.25 18.28
C GLY A 294 -11.89 -24.87 17.87
N PRO A 295 -11.71 -23.85 18.72
CA PRO A 295 -12.02 -22.47 18.41
C PRO A 295 -11.04 -21.91 17.39
N PHE A 296 -11.52 -21.04 16.51
CA PHE A 296 -10.67 -20.30 15.57
C PHE A 296 -11.08 -18.82 15.56
N VAL A 297 -10.10 -17.97 15.24
CA VAL A 297 -10.27 -16.53 15.07
C VAL A 297 -9.66 -16.13 13.74
N MET A 298 -10.44 -15.48 12.89
CA MET A 298 -9.97 -14.85 11.67
C MET A 298 -9.65 -13.38 11.94
N ASN A 299 -8.38 -13.02 11.85
CA ASN A 299 -7.88 -11.66 12.02
C ASN A 299 -7.50 -11.07 10.65
N ASN A 300 -7.38 -9.74 10.60
CA ASN A 300 -6.84 -9.00 9.48
C ASN A 300 -7.68 -9.04 8.20
N VAL A 301 -8.81 -8.37 8.24
CA VAL A 301 -9.56 -8.02 7.02
C VAL A 301 -8.98 -6.73 6.44
N PRO A 302 -8.29 -6.78 5.30
CA PRO A 302 -7.63 -5.60 4.76
C PRO A 302 -8.61 -4.61 4.12
N PHE A 303 -8.34 -3.32 4.31
CA PHE A 303 -8.73 -2.19 3.45
C PHE A 303 -10.22 -1.89 3.27
N ILE A 304 -11.03 -2.06 4.31
CA ILE A 304 -12.40 -1.55 4.32
C ILE A 304 -12.48 -0.41 5.32
N ASN A 305 -13.01 0.73 4.89
CA ASN A 305 -13.44 1.82 5.75
C ASN A 305 -14.96 1.97 5.61
N GLY A 306 -15.68 1.96 6.74
CA GLY A 306 -17.13 2.02 6.77
C GLY A 306 -17.78 0.68 7.08
N ALA A 307 -19.09 0.59 6.81
CA ALA A 307 -19.88 -0.60 7.03
C ALA A 307 -19.57 -1.68 5.98
N GLY A 308 -19.46 -2.92 6.45
CA GLY A 308 -19.24 -4.09 5.61
C GLY A 308 -19.96 -5.32 6.16
N GLU A 309 -19.96 -6.36 5.36
CA GLU A 309 -20.54 -7.66 5.70
C GLU A 309 -19.48 -8.75 5.51
N ALA A 310 -19.26 -9.53 6.56
CA ALA A 310 -18.33 -10.64 6.54
C ALA A 310 -19.11 -11.95 6.58
N THR A 311 -18.90 -12.82 5.63
CA THR A 311 -19.47 -14.17 5.62
C THR A 311 -18.36 -15.18 5.84
N VAL A 312 -18.38 -15.81 6.99
CA VAL A 312 -17.50 -16.94 7.33
C VAL A 312 -18.16 -18.22 6.84
N VAL A 313 -17.56 -18.89 5.89
CA VAL A 313 -18.02 -20.18 5.37
C VAL A 313 -17.10 -21.27 5.89
N THR A 314 -17.64 -22.18 6.69
CA THR A 314 -16.95 -23.37 7.16
C THR A 314 -17.38 -24.57 6.32
N THR A 315 -16.42 -25.36 5.84
CA THR A 315 -16.68 -26.60 5.06
C THR A 315 -15.98 -27.76 5.77
N ASP A 316 -16.75 -28.68 6.28
CA ASP A 316 -16.22 -29.87 6.98
C ASP A 316 -15.69 -30.94 6.00
N ALA A 317 -15.05 -31.99 6.54
CA ALA A 317 -14.50 -33.09 5.77
C ALA A 317 -15.55 -33.88 4.95
N LEU A 318 -16.84 -33.74 5.28
CA LEU A 318 -17.95 -34.35 4.55
C LEU A 318 -18.54 -33.42 3.49
N GLY A 319 -17.95 -32.22 3.31
CA GLY A 319 -18.40 -31.20 2.35
C GLY A 319 -19.62 -30.39 2.81
N ARG A 320 -20.08 -30.53 4.07
CA ARG A 320 -21.19 -29.72 4.60
C ARG A 320 -20.69 -28.31 4.83
N ARG A 321 -21.47 -27.33 4.35
CA ARG A 321 -21.14 -25.90 4.46
C ARG A 321 -22.07 -25.20 5.43
N VAL A 322 -21.47 -24.41 6.31
CA VAL A 322 -22.21 -23.49 7.18
C VAL A 322 -21.69 -22.08 6.89
N ALA A 323 -22.59 -21.18 6.54
CA ALA A 323 -22.27 -19.76 6.30
C ALA A 323 -22.84 -18.91 7.41
N THR A 324 -22.00 -18.14 8.07
CA THR A 324 -22.40 -17.18 9.12
C THR A 324 -22.03 -15.79 8.66
N THR A 325 -23.03 -14.94 8.50
CA THR A 325 -22.84 -13.55 8.08
C THR A 325 -22.86 -12.60 9.26
N ILE A 326 -21.80 -11.79 9.38
CA ILE A 326 -21.57 -10.86 10.50
C ILE A 326 -21.39 -9.46 9.92
N PRO A 327 -22.30 -8.51 10.13
CA PRO A 327 -22.10 -7.13 9.73
C PRO A 327 -21.12 -6.44 10.68
N PHE A 328 -20.26 -5.58 10.12
CA PHE A 328 -19.24 -4.85 10.88
C PHE A 328 -19.08 -3.40 10.38
N TYR A 329 -18.34 -2.58 11.14
CA TYR A 329 -17.95 -1.23 10.77
C TYR A 329 -16.47 -1.02 11.09
N VAL A 330 -15.69 -0.53 10.12
CA VAL A 330 -14.28 -0.16 10.30
C VAL A 330 -14.15 1.36 10.20
N ALA A 331 -13.53 1.96 11.20
CA ALA A 331 -13.26 3.38 11.27
C ALA A 331 -11.75 3.64 11.30
N ASN A 332 -11.19 4.08 10.19
CA ASN A 332 -9.77 4.43 10.09
C ASN A 332 -9.40 5.73 10.83
N THR A 333 -10.40 6.45 11.36
CA THR A 333 -10.19 7.63 12.21
C THR A 333 -9.87 7.27 13.66
N LEU A 334 -10.15 6.03 14.08
CA LEU A 334 -9.82 5.52 15.41
C LEU A 334 -8.39 4.94 15.41
N LEU A 335 -7.76 4.95 16.59
CA LEU A 335 -6.53 4.20 16.82
C LEU A 335 -6.86 2.89 17.54
N GLN A 336 -6.17 1.82 17.15
CA GLN A 336 -6.24 0.54 17.82
C GLN A 336 -5.86 0.69 19.30
N LYS A 337 -6.47 -0.11 20.17
CA LYS A 337 -6.19 -0.10 21.61
C LYS A 337 -4.69 -0.15 21.92
N GLY A 338 -4.22 0.80 22.74
CA GLY A 338 -2.82 0.91 23.17
C GLY A 338 -1.90 1.66 22.19
N LEU A 339 -2.33 1.97 20.97
CA LEU A 339 -1.53 2.79 20.06
C LEU A 339 -1.61 4.26 20.45
N SER A 340 -0.46 4.93 20.34
CA SER A 340 -0.34 6.38 20.54
C SER A 340 0.26 7.02 19.30
N ASP A 341 -0.35 8.11 18.87
CA ASP A 341 0.12 9.01 17.83
C ASP A 341 0.39 10.37 18.48
N TYR A 342 1.55 10.95 18.27
CA TYR A 342 1.94 12.21 18.87
C TYR A 342 2.85 13.00 17.95
N ALA A 343 2.79 14.30 18.06
CA ALA A 343 3.71 15.21 17.40
C ALA A 343 3.97 16.42 18.28
N PHE A 344 5.21 16.83 18.34
CA PHE A 344 5.66 18.07 18.98
C PHE A 344 6.49 18.86 17.98
N SER A 345 6.25 20.17 17.91
CA SER A 345 6.98 21.09 17.05
C SER A 345 7.22 22.41 17.78
N ALA A 346 8.42 22.97 17.65
CA ALA A 346 8.79 24.24 18.24
C ALA A 346 9.71 25.04 17.31
N GLY A 347 9.49 26.35 17.21
CA GLY A 347 10.26 27.20 16.33
C GLY A 347 9.64 28.57 16.13
N ALA A 348 10.17 29.36 15.21
CA ALA A 348 9.65 30.66 14.84
C ALA A 348 8.59 30.57 13.74
N MET A 349 7.48 31.30 13.87
CA MET A 349 6.41 31.33 12.84
C MET A 349 6.98 31.76 11.49
N ARG A 350 6.70 31.02 10.44
CA ARG A 350 7.12 31.36 9.08
C ARG A 350 6.18 32.41 8.49
N ARG A 351 6.69 33.61 8.28
CA ARG A 351 5.97 34.73 7.68
C ARG A 351 6.26 34.85 6.18
N ASP A 352 5.41 35.52 5.45
CA ASP A 352 5.58 35.90 4.03
C ASP A 352 6.03 34.71 3.15
N TYR A 353 5.51 33.50 3.43
CA TYR A 353 5.84 32.31 2.67
C TYR A 353 5.52 32.50 1.20
N GLY A 354 6.47 32.21 0.32
CA GLY A 354 6.32 32.43 -1.12
C GLY A 354 6.49 33.88 -1.58
N ILE A 355 6.75 34.82 -0.66
CA ILE A 355 6.98 36.25 -0.94
C ILE A 355 8.38 36.68 -0.51
N ARG A 356 8.84 36.23 0.63
CA ARG A 356 10.18 36.55 1.19
C ARG A 356 10.90 35.30 1.67
N SER A 357 12.19 35.20 1.31
CA SER A 357 13.09 34.20 1.89
C SER A 357 13.39 34.55 3.35
N PHE A 358 13.54 33.53 4.23
CA PHE A 358 14.00 33.68 5.61
C PHE A 358 13.19 34.68 6.49
N SER A 359 11.89 34.86 6.21
CA SER A 359 11.02 35.72 7.01
C SER A 359 10.41 34.93 8.16
N TYR A 360 10.91 35.12 9.36
CA TYR A 360 10.45 34.42 10.56
C TYR A 360 9.92 35.44 11.59
N GLY A 361 8.90 35.03 12.31
CA GLY A 361 8.21 35.84 13.30
C GLY A 361 8.43 35.35 14.72
N LYS A 362 7.37 35.42 15.52
CA LYS A 362 7.40 35.02 16.91
C LYS A 362 7.65 33.56 17.12
N PHE A 363 8.23 33.21 18.26
CA PHE A 363 8.36 31.81 18.69
C PHE A 363 6.99 31.20 18.97
N ALA A 364 6.82 29.98 18.58
CA ALA A 364 5.62 29.17 18.79
C ALA A 364 5.97 27.69 19.01
N MET A 365 5.11 27.02 19.76
CA MET A 365 5.16 25.57 19.95
C MET A 365 3.78 24.97 19.74
N SER A 366 3.73 23.73 19.25
CA SER A 366 2.50 22.96 19.05
C SER A 366 2.74 21.51 19.40
N GLY A 367 1.81 20.92 20.15
CA GLY A 367 1.82 19.51 20.51
C GLY A 367 0.46 18.87 20.29
N THR A 368 0.45 17.69 19.71
CA THR A 368 -0.73 16.85 19.53
C THR A 368 -0.48 15.47 20.09
N VAL A 369 -1.49 14.87 20.68
CA VAL A 369 -1.48 13.47 21.11
C VAL A 369 -2.82 12.83 20.81
N ARG A 370 -2.79 11.59 20.32
CA ARG A 370 -3.96 10.73 20.13
C ARG A 370 -3.63 9.38 20.74
N HIS A 371 -4.58 8.79 21.45
CA HIS A 371 -4.39 7.48 22.08
C HIS A 371 -5.64 6.62 21.97
N GLY A 372 -5.49 5.39 21.51
CA GLY A 372 -6.54 4.39 21.50
C GLY A 372 -6.75 3.79 22.90
N LEU A 373 -7.74 4.29 23.66
CA LEU A 373 -8.08 3.73 24.97
C LEU A 373 -8.65 2.33 24.84
N THR A 374 -9.54 2.16 23.89
CA THR A 374 -10.15 0.89 23.51
C THR A 374 -10.26 0.84 21.99
N ASP A 375 -10.66 -0.27 21.42
CA ASP A 375 -10.94 -0.38 19.98
C ASP A 375 -12.17 0.45 19.55
N LEU A 376 -12.93 1.00 20.50
CA LEU A 376 -14.10 1.85 20.25
C LEU A 376 -13.85 3.33 20.54
N VAL A 377 -12.82 3.67 21.32
CA VAL A 377 -12.61 5.04 21.81
C VAL A 377 -11.16 5.46 21.62
N THR A 378 -10.96 6.54 20.88
CA THR A 378 -9.70 7.26 20.76
C THR A 378 -9.84 8.63 21.40
N VAL A 379 -8.95 8.97 22.32
CA VAL A 379 -8.85 10.31 22.94
C VAL A 379 -7.80 11.14 22.22
N GLU A 380 -8.02 12.46 22.22
CA GLU A 380 -7.14 13.43 21.56
C GLU A 380 -6.85 14.58 22.49
N GLY A 381 -5.61 15.04 22.46
CA GLY A 381 -5.16 16.24 23.18
C GLY A 381 -4.39 17.15 22.23
N HIS A 382 -4.51 18.46 22.42
CA HIS A 382 -3.78 19.46 21.67
C HIS A 382 -3.41 20.65 22.55
N ALA A 383 -2.20 21.13 22.40
CA ALA A 383 -1.73 22.34 23.07
C ALA A 383 -0.87 23.19 22.14
N GLU A 384 -1.04 24.50 22.24
CA GLU A 384 -0.21 25.47 21.52
C GLU A 384 0.30 26.52 22.52
N GLY A 385 1.50 27.05 22.27
CA GLY A 385 2.11 28.05 23.13
C GLY A 385 2.94 29.05 22.35
N GLY A 386 3.06 30.24 22.91
CA GLY A 386 3.86 31.32 22.38
C GLY A 386 3.93 32.50 23.34
N GLU A 387 4.54 33.61 22.91
CA GLU A 387 4.62 34.83 23.72
C GLU A 387 3.21 35.41 24.02
N ARG A 388 2.79 35.41 25.29
CA ARG A 388 1.43 35.81 25.73
C ARG A 388 0.30 35.10 25.02
N PHE A 389 0.57 33.86 24.56
CA PHE A 389 -0.38 33.01 23.87
C PHE A 389 -0.34 31.58 24.44
N GLY A 390 -1.50 31.03 24.70
CA GLY A 390 -1.69 29.63 25.09
C GLY A 390 -3.02 29.11 24.62
N LEU A 391 -3.03 27.87 24.15
CA LEU A 391 -4.22 27.12 23.78
C LEU A 391 -4.09 25.71 24.34
N GLY A 392 -5.19 25.18 24.87
CA GLY A 392 -5.32 23.79 25.28
C GLY A 392 -6.68 23.25 24.89
N GLY A 393 -6.74 22.00 24.47
CA GLY A 393 -7.98 21.37 24.08
C GLY A 393 -7.93 19.86 24.14
N VAL A 394 -9.10 19.26 24.27
CA VAL A 394 -9.30 17.81 24.29
C VAL A 394 -10.41 17.39 23.33
N GLY A 395 -10.31 16.20 22.82
CA GLY A 395 -11.29 15.61 21.90
C GLY A 395 -11.38 14.10 22.06
N PHE A 396 -12.39 13.54 21.46
CA PHE A 396 -12.57 12.10 21.39
C PHE A 396 -13.26 11.68 20.08
N ASN A 397 -12.91 10.49 19.61
CA ASN A 397 -13.58 9.77 18.55
C ASN A 397 -14.15 8.48 19.13
N VAL A 398 -15.41 8.22 18.90
CA VAL A 398 -16.11 7.05 19.44
C VAL A 398 -16.82 6.32 18.30
N SER A 399 -16.53 5.03 18.16
CA SER A 399 -17.32 4.14 17.29
C SER A 399 -18.63 3.76 17.99
N VAL A 400 -19.75 4.05 17.36
CA VAL A 400 -21.09 3.68 17.84
C VAL A 400 -21.49 2.34 17.20
N GLY A 401 -20.61 1.35 17.34
CA GLY A 401 -20.81 0.03 16.75
C GLY A 401 -20.99 0.10 15.24
N ARG A 402 -22.11 -0.37 14.73
CA ARG A 402 -22.43 -0.37 13.28
C ARG A 402 -23.01 0.95 12.78
N LEU A 403 -23.23 1.93 13.64
CA LEU A 403 -23.86 3.20 13.30
C LEU A 403 -22.85 4.29 12.94
N GLY A 404 -21.56 3.96 12.83
CA GLY A 404 -20.53 4.91 12.42
C GLY A 404 -19.73 5.48 13.59
N VAL A 405 -19.16 6.68 13.38
CA VAL A 405 -18.26 7.34 14.32
C VAL A 405 -18.77 8.72 14.68
N VAL A 406 -18.75 9.02 15.96
CA VAL A 406 -18.98 10.35 16.51
C VAL A 406 -17.65 10.94 16.97
N ASN A 407 -17.42 12.20 16.70
CA ASN A 407 -16.30 12.95 17.27
C ASN A 407 -16.81 14.23 17.96
N ALA A 408 -16.15 14.61 19.05
CA ALA A 408 -16.39 15.86 19.70
C ALA A 408 -15.09 16.39 20.31
N SER A 409 -14.95 17.72 20.37
CA SER A 409 -13.80 18.37 20.95
C SER A 409 -14.13 19.75 21.52
N THR A 410 -13.33 20.17 22.48
CA THR A 410 -13.34 21.53 23.04
C THR A 410 -11.92 22.05 23.21
N ALA A 411 -11.74 23.33 22.97
CA ALA A 411 -10.47 24.01 23.19
C ALA A 411 -10.69 25.41 23.75
N ARG A 412 -9.74 25.86 24.57
CA ARG A 412 -9.71 27.22 25.09
C ARG A 412 -8.38 27.86 24.74
N SER A 413 -8.42 29.11 24.32
CA SER A 413 -7.24 29.90 24.03
C SER A 413 -7.23 31.20 24.79
N ILE A 414 -6.02 31.71 25.08
CA ILE A 414 -5.77 33.04 25.67
C ILE A 414 -4.68 33.68 24.83
N LEU A 415 -4.94 34.87 24.31
CA LEU A 415 -3.96 35.72 23.63
C LEU A 415 -3.98 37.14 24.19
N ARG A 416 -2.87 37.59 24.77
CA ARG A 416 -2.71 38.94 25.33
C ARG A 416 -3.82 39.35 26.35
N GLY A 417 -4.37 38.35 27.08
CA GLY A 417 -5.44 38.53 28.06
C GLY A 417 -6.84 38.30 27.53
N GLU A 418 -7.06 38.29 26.20
CA GLU A 418 -8.34 37.89 25.60
C GLU A 418 -8.46 36.38 25.60
N SER A 419 -9.59 35.85 26.05
CA SER A 419 -9.86 34.42 26.07
C SER A 419 -11.00 34.03 25.11
N GLY A 420 -10.89 32.83 24.55
CA GLY A 420 -11.93 32.32 23.70
C GLY A 420 -12.05 30.81 23.78
N GLN A 421 -13.14 30.28 23.23
CA GLN A 421 -13.45 28.86 23.24
C GLN A 421 -13.81 28.37 21.85
N GLN A 422 -13.50 27.13 21.57
CA GLN A 422 -13.92 26.39 20.39
C GLN A 422 -14.62 25.10 20.80
N TYR A 423 -15.67 24.75 20.09
CA TYR A 423 -16.37 23.48 20.16
C TYR A 423 -16.46 22.90 18.76
N ALA A 424 -16.19 21.64 18.61
CA ALA A 424 -16.42 20.92 17.38
C ALA A 424 -17.19 19.63 17.67
N PHE A 425 -18.09 19.28 16.76
CA PHE A 425 -18.84 18.05 16.80
C PHE A 425 -18.96 17.51 15.37
N GLY A 426 -18.82 16.20 15.23
CA GLY A 426 -18.97 15.54 13.94
C GLY A 426 -19.54 14.13 14.07
N TYR A 427 -20.09 13.68 12.97
CA TYR A 427 -20.59 12.32 12.79
C TYR A 427 -20.26 11.87 11.38
N ALA A 428 -19.84 10.62 11.22
CA ALA A 428 -19.58 10.02 9.93
C ALA A 428 -20.08 8.57 9.89
N TYR A 429 -20.80 8.25 8.83
CA TYR A 429 -21.21 6.90 8.49
C TYR A 429 -20.97 6.67 7.01
N SER A 430 -20.47 5.50 6.64
CA SER A 430 -20.27 5.09 5.27
C SER A 430 -20.63 3.62 5.10
N SER A 431 -21.39 3.32 4.06
CA SER A 431 -21.71 1.97 3.63
C SER A 431 -21.63 1.89 2.10
N GLN A 432 -21.84 0.71 1.53
CA GLN A 432 -21.92 0.55 0.07
C GLN A 432 -23.14 1.27 -0.54
N LEU A 433 -24.24 1.36 0.20
CA LEU A 433 -25.49 1.95 -0.28
C LEU A 433 -25.49 3.45 -0.07
N PHE A 434 -25.11 3.94 1.11
CA PHE A 434 -25.13 5.36 1.40
C PHE A 434 -24.04 5.79 2.37
N SER A 435 -23.68 7.06 2.31
CA SER A 435 -22.79 7.71 3.25
C SER A 435 -23.37 9.03 3.72
N VAL A 436 -23.12 9.36 4.99
CA VAL A 436 -23.52 10.65 5.60
C VAL A 436 -22.36 11.14 6.44
N ALA A 437 -22.01 12.41 6.30
CA ALA A 437 -21.06 13.07 7.18
C ALA A 437 -21.60 14.44 7.60
N PHE A 438 -21.41 14.75 8.86
CA PHE A 438 -21.75 16.03 9.44
C PHE A 438 -20.59 16.53 10.30
N GLN A 439 -20.24 17.81 10.17
CA GLN A 439 -19.24 18.44 11.04
C GLN A 439 -19.63 19.89 11.29
N ARG A 440 -19.54 20.28 12.55
CA ARG A 440 -19.75 21.67 12.97
C ARG A 440 -18.64 22.09 13.91
N THR A 441 -18.05 23.25 13.61
CA THR A 441 -17.09 23.92 14.47
C THR A 441 -17.62 25.31 14.80
N GLN A 442 -17.56 25.69 16.07
CA GLN A 442 -17.98 27.00 16.54
C GLN A 442 -16.90 27.59 17.42
N ARG A 443 -16.54 28.84 17.15
CA ARG A 443 -15.53 29.62 17.86
C ARG A 443 -16.11 30.90 18.43
N SER A 444 -15.79 31.22 19.66
CA SER A 444 -16.13 32.53 20.28
C SER A 444 -15.29 33.66 19.67
N ALA A 445 -15.68 34.88 19.92
CA ALA A 445 -15.01 36.07 19.37
C ALA A 445 -13.53 36.20 19.79
N GLY A 446 -13.17 35.83 21.03
CA GLY A 446 -11.80 35.85 21.52
C GLY A 446 -10.97 34.60 21.20
N PHE A 447 -11.52 33.59 20.53
CA PHE A 447 -10.73 32.39 20.22
C PHE A 447 -9.65 32.69 19.17
N ARG A 448 -8.42 32.29 19.47
CA ARG A 448 -7.26 32.39 18.59
C ARG A 448 -6.46 31.10 18.67
N ASP A 449 -5.96 30.62 17.57
CA ASP A 449 -4.97 29.53 17.45
C ASP A 449 -3.67 30.07 16.82
N LEU A 450 -2.67 29.23 16.62
CA LEU A 450 -1.41 29.65 16.00
C LEU A 450 -1.57 30.27 14.62
N SER A 451 -2.64 29.95 13.88
CA SER A 451 -2.89 30.57 12.57
C SER A 451 -3.21 32.07 12.66
N ALA A 452 -3.68 32.51 13.81
CA ALA A 452 -3.99 33.90 14.10
C ALA A 452 -2.98 34.59 15.08
N TYR A 453 -2.01 33.83 15.57
CA TYR A 453 -1.07 34.31 16.63
C TYR A 453 -0.13 35.43 16.17
N ASP A 454 0.40 35.30 14.96
CA ASP A 454 1.45 36.17 14.43
C ASP A 454 1.05 36.86 13.12
N VAL A 455 -0.22 37.26 13.06
CA VAL A 455 -0.79 38.01 11.93
C VAL A 455 -1.33 39.36 12.40
N PRO A 456 -1.48 40.35 11.52
CA PRO A 456 -2.15 41.62 11.85
C PRO A 456 -3.58 41.36 12.36
N ALA A 457 -4.04 42.14 13.32
CA ALA A 457 -5.36 41.99 13.94
C ALA A 457 -6.51 41.94 12.90
N ALA A 458 -6.45 42.76 11.87
CA ALA A 458 -7.44 42.80 10.79
C ALA A 458 -7.57 41.47 10.03
N ILE A 459 -6.50 40.67 9.97
CA ILE A 459 -6.52 39.32 9.39
C ILE A 459 -7.02 38.30 10.43
N GLY A 460 -6.59 38.41 11.67
CA GLY A 460 -7.03 37.57 12.78
C GLY A 460 -8.53 37.70 13.05
N ASP A 461 -9.11 38.84 12.85
CA ASP A 461 -10.53 39.07 13.04
C ASP A 461 -11.41 38.44 11.95
N ARG A 462 -10.83 38.11 10.80
CA ARG A 462 -11.51 37.35 9.71
C ARG A 462 -11.55 35.85 9.92
N MET A 463 -11.03 35.33 11.03
CA MET A 463 -11.12 33.88 11.31
C MET A 463 -12.57 33.38 11.22
N VAL A 464 -12.70 32.17 10.73
CA VAL A 464 -13.97 31.45 10.66
C VAL A 464 -14.51 31.23 12.08
N ARG A 465 -15.66 31.83 12.39
CA ARG A 465 -16.35 31.70 13.69
C ARG A 465 -17.26 30.49 13.75
N ARG A 466 -17.89 30.14 12.63
CA ARG A 466 -18.71 28.95 12.53
C ARG A 466 -18.53 28.33 11.16
N SER A 467 -18.27 27.03 11.18
CA SER A 467 -18.32 26.20 9.98
C SER A 467 -19.28 25.04 10.24
N THR A 468 -20.23 24.83 9.34
CA THR A 468 -21.12 23.66 9.35
C THR A 468 -21.05 23.03 7.99
N GLN A 469 -20.76 21.75 7.95
CA GLN A 469 -20.70 20.94 6.73
C GLN A 469 -21.57 19.71 6.94
N ALA A 470 -22.44 19.42 5.99
CA ALA A 470 -23.21 18.20 5.94
C ALA A 470 -23.15 17.66 4.53
N THR A 471 -22.82 16.41 4.37
CA THR A 471 -22.79 15.72 3.09
C THR A 471 -23.53 14.41 3.19
N ALA A 472 -24.24 14.04 2.13
CA ALA A 472 -24.84 12.73 2.00
C ALA A 472 -24.66 12.24 0.57
N ALA A 473 -24.42 10.95 0.41
CA ALA A 473 -24.38 10.30 -0.89
C ALA A 473 -25.20 9.01 -0.85
N LEU A 474 -25.88 8.70 -1.94
CA LEU A 474 -26.69 7.50 -2.11
C LEU A 474 -26.26 6.80 -3.41
N ASN A 475 -25.91 5.54 -3.32
CA ASN A 475 -25.56 4.69 -4.45
C ASN A 475 -26.82 3.88 -4.84
N LEU A 476 -27.32 4.13 -6.06
CA LEU A 476 -28.51 3.47 -6.60
C LEU A 476 -28.15 2.23 -7.43
N GLY A 477 -26.91 1.73 -7.29
CA GLY A 477 -26.38 0.61 -8.04
C GLY A 477 -25.92 0.99 -9.45
N THR A 478 -25.46 -0.03 -10.20
CA THR A 478 -24.85 0.16 -11.53
C THR A 478 -25.82 0.79 -12.55
N SER A 479 -27.12 0.49 -12.46
CA SER A 479 -28.14 1.04 -13.36
C SER A 479 -28.68 2.38 -12.93
N GLY A 480 -28.66 2.71 -11.64
CA GLY A 480 -29.25 3.93 -11.07
C GLY A 480 -28.21 5.06 -10.92
N GLY A 481 -26.93 4.75 -10.83
CA GLY A 481 -25.89 5.74 -10.58
C GLY A 481 -25.78 6.16 -9.11
N SER A 482 -25.30 7.38 -8.84
CA SER A 482 -25.17 7.91 -7.49
C SER A 482 -25.67 9.36 -7.40
N ILE A 483 -26.30 9.69 -6.26
CA ILE A 483 -26.73 11.03 -5.92
C ILE A 483 -25.90 11.50 -4.74
N GLY A 484 -25.35 12.70 -4.83
CA GLY A 484 -24.64 13.38 -3.74
C GLY A 484 -25.32 14.70 -3.40
N THR A 485 -25.31 15.08 -2.13
CA THR A 485 -25.73 16.39 -1.67
C THR A 485 -24.78 16.92 -0.60
N GLY A 486 -24.60 18.24 -0.60
CA GLY A 486 -23.78 18.95 0.36
C GLY A 486 -24.39 20.25 0.82
N TYR A 487 -24.27 20.53 2.10
CA TYR A 487 -24.57 21.83 2.70
C TYR A 487 -23.36 22.38 3.41
N PHE A 488 -23.00 23.63 3.09
CA PHE A 488 -21.85 24.33 3.66
C PHE A 488 -22.32 25.69 4.16
N ASP A 489 -22.07 26.00 5.44
CA ASP A 489 -22.35 27.29 6.07
C ASP A 489 -21.11 27.77 6.83
N VAL A 490 -20.44 28.75 6.29
CA VAL A 490 -19.23 29.35 6.87
C VAL A 490 -19.51 30.78 7.21
N ARG A 491 -19.28 31.14 8.46
CA ARG A 491 -19.36 32.51 8.95
C ARG A 491 -18.02 32.98 9.51
N SER A 492 -17.50 34.07 8.98
CA SER A 492 -16.24 34.68 9.41
C SER A 492 -16.47 35.73 10.49
N GLY A 493 -15.39 36.14 11.15
CA GLY A 493 -15.42 37.11 12.22
C GLY A 493 -15.77 38.53 11.77
N ASP A 494 -15.50 38.88 10.50
CA ASP A 494 -15.89 40.13 9.85
C ASP A 494 -17.38 40.20 9.51
N GLY A 495 -18.16 39.17 9.87
CA GLY A 495 -19.58 39.09 9.61
C GLY A 495 -19.94 38.48 8.25
N SER A 496 -18.96 38.27 7.37
CA SER A 496 -19.20 37.59 6.08
C SER A 496 -19.72 36.18 6.31
N ARG A 497 -20.66 35.76 5.48
CA ARG A 497 -21.27 34.44 5.55
C ARG A 497 -21.47 33.88 4.16
N THR A 498 -20.99 32.66 3.98
CA THR A 498 -21.16 31.88 2.75
C THR A 498 -21.97 30.63 3.08
N ARG A 499 -23.09 30.44 2.37
CA ARG A 499 -23.94 29.25 2.48
C ARG A 499 -24.16 28.68 1.10
N ILE A 500 -23.80 27.41 0.92
CA ILE A 500 -23.90 26.70 -0.36
C ILE A 500 -24.66 25.40 -0.15
N VAL A 501 -25.61 25.13 -1.01
CA VAL A 501 -26.22 23.81 -1.20
C VAL A 501 -25.78 23.29 -2.55
N ASN A 502 -25.31 22.08 -2.56
CA ASN A 502 -24.95 21.34 -3.77
C ASN A 502 -25.79 20.07 -3.87
N VAL A 503 -26.24 19.75 -5.07
CA VAL A 503 -26.79 18.44 -5.42
C VAL A 503 -26.07 17.97 -6.68
N SER A 504 -25.63 16.73 -6.70
CA SER A 504 -24.95 16.13 -7.84
C SER A 504 -25.50 14.74 -8.15
N TYR A 505 -25.46 14.38 -9.40
CA TYR A 505 -25.86 13.07 -9.90
C TYR A 505 -24.81 12.56 -10.88
N THR A 506 -24.42 11.32 -10.73
CA THR A 506 -23.46 10.65 -11.62
C THR A 506 -24.00 9.29 -12.02
N ARG A 507 -23.98 8.99 -13.33
CA ARG A 507 -24.43 7.69 -13.85
C ARG A 507 -23.59 7.28 -15.06
N GLN A 508 -23.32 6.00 -15.18
CA GLN A 508 -22.83 5.42 -16.43
C GLN A 508 -23.98 5.30 -17.44
N VAL A 509 -23.76 5.81 -18.64
CA VAL A 509 -24.69 5.79 -19.76
C VAL A 509 -24.00 5.24 -21.01
N LEU A 510 -24.76 4.71 -21.96
CA LEU A 510 -24.20 4.21 -23.24
C LEU A 510 -23.03 3.23 -23.06
N GLY A 511 -23.09 2.38 -22.03
CA GLY A 511 -22.10 1.37 -21.71
C GLY A 511 -20.81 1.88 -21.07
N ARG A 512 -20.14 2.90 -21.62
CA ARG A 512 -18.85 3.42 -21.16
C ARG A 512 -18.84 4.90 -20.81
N ALA A 513 -19.81 5.67 -21.25
CA ALA A 513 -19.88 7.09 -21.00
C ALA A 513 -20.36 7.37 -19.57
N THR A 514 -19.90 8.46 -18.97
CA THR A 514 -20.36 8.93 -17.67
C THR A 514 -21.09 10.24 -17.83
N LEU A 515 -22.33 10.28 -17.37
CA LEU A 515 -23.12 11.50 -17.24
C LEU A 515 -22.95 12.03 -15.82
N TYR A 516 -22.58 13.30 -15.71
CA TYR A 516 -22.54 14.05 -14.47
C TYR A 516 -23.46 15.27 -14.57
N ALA A 517 -24.27 15.52 -13.54
CA ALA A 517 -25.05 16.71 -13.42
C ALA A 517 -24.91 17.31 -12.02
N SER A 518 -24.86 18.62 -11.90
CA SER A 518 -24.80 19.28 -10.60
C SER A 518 -25.60 20.59 -10.59
N LEU A 519 -26.14 20.88 -9.40
CA LEU A 519 -26.83 22.13 -9.08
C LEU A 519 -26.18 22.72 -7.82
N ASN A 520 -25.78 23.99 -7.91
CA ASN A 520 -25.18 24.74 -6.80
C ASN A 520 -26.02 25.96 -6.52
N ARG A 521 -26.39 26.20 -5.27
CA ARG A 521 -27.10 27.41 -4.84
C ARG A 521 -26.38 28.06 -3.67
N ALA A 522 -25.94 29.30 -3.86
CA ALA A 522 -25.49 30.16 -2.77
C ALA A 522 -26.68 30.81 -2.11
N ILE A 523 -26.97 30.42 -0.86
CA ILE A 523 -28.14 30.99 -0.12
C ILE A 523 -27.85 32.44 0.27
N GLY A 524 -28.78 33.32 -0.08
CA GLY A 524 -28.64 34.78 0.10
C GLY A 524 -28.05 35.50 -1.12
N GLN A 525 -27.80 34.77 -2.20
CA GLN A 525 -27.46 35.31 -3.51
C GLN A 525 -28.55 34.88 -4.53
N HIS A 526 -28.75 35.68 -5.54
CA HIS A 526 -29.67 35.34 -6.61
C HIS A 526 -29.07 34.32 -7.57
N GLY A 527 -29.91 33.46 -8.14
CA GLY A 527 -29.53 32.49 -9.16
C GLY A 527 -29.11 31.12 -8.64
N VAL A 528 -29.05 30.18 -9.55
CA VAL A 528 -28.60 28.80 -9.36
C VAL A 528 -27.57 28.51 -10.45
N GLU A 529 -26.44 27.94 -10.07
CA GLU A 529 -25.48 27.39 -11.01
C GLU A 529 -25.84 25.93 -11.32
N ALA A 530 -25.89 25.59 -12.59
CA ALA A 530 -26.19 24.26 -13.06
C ALA A 530 -25.13 23.79 -14.05
N GLN A 531 -24.75 22.55 -13.97
CA GLN A 531 -23.82 21.94 -14.92
C GLN A 531 -24.31 20.54 -15.31
N ILE A 532 -24.18 20.24 -16.57
CA ILE A 532 -24.29 18.87 -17.10
C ILE A 532 -23.05 18.56 -17.91
N GLN A 533 -22.52 17.35 -17.77
CA GLN A 533 -21.29 16.92 -18.41
C GLN A 533 -21.41 15.46 -18.84
N LEU A 534 -20.99 15.19 -20.05
CA LEU A 534 -20.88 13.85 -20.60
C LEU A 534 -19.40 13.55 -20.89
N ILE A 535 -18.88 12.49 -20.30
CA ILE A 535 -17.52 12.01 -20.47
C ILE A 535 -17.59 10.71 -21.25
N VAL A 536 -16.99 10.68 -22.44
CA VAL A 536 -17.02 9.55 -23.36
C VAL A 536 -15.59 9.05 -23.61
N PRO A 537 -15.19 7.92 -23.00
CA PRO A 537 -13.96 7.26 -23.40
C PRO A 537 -14.13 6.64 -24.81
N LEU A 538 -13.27 7.05 -25.74
CA LEU A 538 -13.30 6.55 -27.11
C LEU A 538 -12.49 5.26 -27.32
N GLY A 539 -11.80 4.81 -26.27
CA GLY A 539 -10.94 3.63 -26.26
C GLY A 539 -9.48 3.99 -25.95
N GLY A 540 -8.73 3.02 -25.43
CA GLY A 540 -7.33 3.19 -25.06
C GLY A 540 -7.05 4.40 -24.18
N ARG A 541 -6.62 5.51 -24.77
CA ARG A 541 -6.16 6.72 -24.05
C ARG A 541 -6.97 7.98 -24.39
N ASP A 542 -7.98 7.86 -25.20
CA ASP A 542 -8.74 8.98 -25.78
C ASP A 542 -10.04 9.20 -25.03
N VAL A 543 -10.32 10.46 -24.68
CA VAL A 543 -11.53 10.87 -23.97
C VAL A 543 -12.09 12.14 -24.60
N VAL A 544 -13.40 12.14 -24.87
CA VAL A 544 -14.17 13.35 -25.20
C VAL A 544 -15.03 13.73 -24.01
N THR A 545 -15.00 15.00 -23.65
CA THR A 545 -15.86 15.58 -22.62
C THR A 545 -16.67 16.70 -23.25
N ALA A 546 -18.00 16.62 -23.15
CA ALA A 546 -18.91 17.70 -23.53
C ALA A 546 -19.64 18.17 -22.27
N SER A 547 -19.73 19.48 -22.06
CA SER A 547 -20.43 20.04 -20.91
C SER A 547 -21.16 21.32 -21.25
N GLY A 548 -22.31 21.54 -20.59
CA GLY A 548 -23.02 22.79 -20.55
C GLY A 548 -23.12 23.28 -19.11
N ALA A 549 -22.77 24.51 -18.86
CA ALA A 549 -22.86 25.14 -17.55
C ALA A 549 -23.66 26.44 -17.64
N ARG A 550 -24.51 26.66 -16.64
CA ARG A 550 -25.29 27.89 -16.46
C ARG A 550 -24.83 28.55 -15.18
N ASP A 551 -24.42 29.79 -15.30
CA ASP A 551 -24.03 30.59 -14.13
C ASP A 551 -25.25 31.23 -13.40
N ARG A 552 -24.95 31.96 -12.32
CA ARG A 552 -25.97 32.66 -11.50
C ARG A 552 -26.68 33.81 -12.24
N GLN A 553 -26.04 34.36 -13.24
CA GLN A 553 -26.58 35.41 -14.12
C GLN A 553 -27.39 34.85 -15.28
N ASN A 554 -27.64 33.52 -15.28
CA ASN A 554 -28.41 32.84 -16.31
C ASN A 554 -27.66 32.73 -17.66
N GLN A 555 -26.35 32.93 -17.65
CA GLN A 555 -25.54 32.85 -18.85
C GLN A 555 -25.07 31.40 -19.05
N TRP A 556 -25.13 30.94 -20.27
CA TRP A 556 -24.71 29.56 -20.64
C TRP A 556 -23.32 29.57 -21.24
N THR A 557 -22.55 28.59 -20.82
CA THR A 557 -21.25 28.25 -21.40
C THR A 557 -21.26 26.79 -21.81
N GLU A 558 -20.96 26.52 -23.05
CA GLU A 558 -20.80 25.19 -23.60
C GLU A 558 -19.32 24.89 -23.76
N ARG A 559 -18.88 23.68 -23.43
CA ARG A 559 -17.48 23.26 -23.58
C ARG A 559 -17.41 21.87 -24.15
N VAL A 560 -16.51 21.72 -25.13
CA VAL A 560 -16.11 20.43 -25.67
C VAL A 560 -14.59 20.30 -25.55
N GLN A 561 -14.14 19.17 -25.06
CA GLN A 561 -12.73 18.88 -24.88
C GLN A 561 -12.44 17.47 -25.40
N TYR A 562 -11.38 17.35 -26.19
CA TYR A 562 -10.82 16.07 -26.57
C TYR A 562 -9.43 15.95 -26.02
N SER A 563 -9.14 14.86 -25.29
CA SER A 563 -7.84 14.61 -24.70
C SER A 563 -7.34 13.21 -25.01
N ARG A 564 -6.03 13.12 -25.21
CA ARG A 564 -5.29 11.85 -25.29
C ARG A 564 -4.19 11.84 -24.25
N SER A 565 -4.28 10.89 -23.32
CA SER A 565 -3.30 10.76 -22.25
C SER A 565 -1.93 10.32 -22.78
N VAL A 566 -0.86 10.79 -22.14
CA VAL A 566 0.51 10.31 -22.39
C VAL A 566 0.60 8.84 -21.92
N PRO A 567 1.21 7.92 -22.70
CA PRO A 567 1.46 6.55 -22.24
C PRO A 567 2.30 6.49 -20.96
N THR A 568 2.14 5.44 -20.18
CA THR A 568 2.91 5.25 -18.94
C THR A 568 4.41 5.11 -19.17
N ASP A 569 4.78 4.49 -20.28
CA ASP A 569 6.16 4.27 -20.74
C ASP A 569 6.76 5.45 -21.54
N GLY A 570 6.00 6.54 -21.67
CA GLY A 570 6.39 7.73 -22.42
C GLY A 570 5.75 7.81 -23.81
N GLY A 571 5.87 8.97 -24.43
CA GLY A 571 5.29 9.28 -25.75
C GLY A 571 4.54 10.62 -25.74
N LEU A 572 3.61 10.75 -26.67
CA LEU A 572 2.84 11.98 -26.89
C LEU A 572 1.42 11.85 -26.34
N GLY A 573 0.97 12.93 -25.70
CA GLY A 573 -0.41 13.21 -25.34
C GLY A 573 -0.79 14.62 -25.77
N TRP A 574 -2.08 14.90 -25.90
CA TRP A 574 -2.57 16.23 -26.27
C TRP A 574 -3.94 16.50 -25.69
N ASN A 575 -4.29 17.76 -25.63
CA ASN A 575 -5.57 18.25 -25.19
C ASN A 575 -6.03 19.39 -26.07
N LEU A 576 -7.26 19.27 -26.59
CA LEU A 576 -7.90 20.26 -27.41
C LEU A 576 -9.22 20.63 -26.74
N GLY A 577 -9.45 21.92 -26.52
CA GLY A 577 -10.65 22.41 -25.84
C GLY A 577 -11.24 23.62 -26.56
N TYR A 578 -12.57 23.66 -26.60
CA TYR A 578 -13.35 24.80 -27.08
C TYR A 578 -14.48 25.07 -26.09
N ALA A 579 -14.66 26.32 -25.74
CA ALA A 579 -15.84 26.80 -25.00
C ALA A 579 -16.48 27.98 -25.75
N GLY A 580 -17.80 27.99 -25.78
CA GLY A 580 -18.61 29.03 -26.38
C GLY A 580 -19.71 29.52 -25.42
N GLY A 581 -20.49 30.52 -25.85
CA GLY A 581 -21.53 31.12 -25.05
C GLY A 581 -21.06 32.33 -24.25
N ALA A 582 -21.32 32.35 -22.96
CA ALA A 582 -20.93 33.47 -22.09
C ALA A 582 -19.39 33.58 -21.89
N SER A 583 -18.69 32.51 -22.11
CA SER A 583 -17.23 32.46 -22.03
C SER A 583 -16.69 31.82 -23.30
N HIS A 584 -15.95 32.57 -24.07
CA HIS A 584 -15.23 32.02 -25.24
C HIS A 584 -13.84 31.62 -24.81
N TYR A 585 -13.48 30.39 -25.08
CA TYR A 585 -12.16 29.86 -24.68
C TYR A 585 -11.73 28.76 -25.64
N GLN A 586 -10.50 28.86 -26.10
CA GLN A 586 -9.87 27.85 -26.95
C GLN A 586 -8.56 27.42 -26.31
N GLN A 587 -8.27 26.15 -26.38
CA GLN A 587 -7.07 25.56 -25.82
C GLN A 587 -6.54 24.45 -26.72
N ALA A 588 -5.23 24.46 -26.94
CA ALA A 588 -4.54 23.36 -27.57
C ALA A 588 -3.19 23.20 -26.90
N ASP A 589 -2.91 22.01 -26.39
CA ASP A 589 -1.62 21.68 -25.78
C ASP A 589 -1.14 20.28 -26.14
N LEU A 590 0.16 20.13 -26.15
CA LEU A 590 0.90 18.90 -26.42
C LEU A 590 1.77 18.58 -25.23
N THR A 591 1.76 17.33 -24.78
CA THR A 591 2.67 16.80 -23.77
C THR A 591 3.53 15.72 -24.38
N TRP A 592 4.84 15.86 -24.23
CA TRP A 592 5.82 14.82 -24.58
C TRP A 592 6.58 14.39 -23.34
N ARG A 593 6.53 13.10 -23.05
CA ARG A 593 7.27 12.48 -21.97
C ARG A 593 8.17 11.37 -22.51
N ASN A 594 9.41 11.36 -22.09
CA ASN A 594 10.34 10.27 -22.29
C ASN A 594 10.89 9.82 -20.93
N ARG A 595 11.87 8.95 -20.89
CA ARG A 595 12.48 8.48 -19.64
C ARG A 595 13.27 9.55 -18.87
N TYR A 596 13.63 10.67 -19.52
CA TYR A 596 14.53 11.68 -18.95
C TYR A 596 13.82 12.93 -18.46
N PHE A 597 12.75 13.35 -19.13
CA PHE A 597 12.00 14.55 -18.79
C PHE A 597 10.58 14.51 -19.37
N GLN A 598 9.78 15.43 -18.91
CA GLN A 598 8.48 15.73 -19.51
C GLN A 598 8.44 17.18 -19.94
N MET A 599 8.02 17.41 -21.18
CA MET A 599 7.79 18.72 -21.77
C MET A 599 6.30 18.84 -22.13
N GLN A 600 5.72 19.98 -21.82
CA GLN A 600 4.34 20.31 -22.18
C GLN A 600 4.29 21.75 -22.69
N GLY A 601 3.47 22.02 -23.68
CA GLY A 601 3.30 23.38 -24.17
C GLY A 601 2.07 23.53 -25.01
N GLY A 602 1.58 24.75 -25.12
CA GLY A 602 0.35 25.00 -25.81
C GLY A 602 -0.03 26.46 -25.90
N VAL A 603 -1.23 26.65 -26.36
CA VAL A 603 -1.88 27.97 -26.49
C VAL A 603 -3.28 27.89 -25.90
N TYR A 604 -3.68 28.93 -25.21
CA TYR A 604 -5.03 29.11 -24.75
C TYR A 604 -5.45 30.58 -24.82
N GLY A 605 -6.73 30.85 -24.90
CA GLY A 605 -7.24 32.20 -24.89
C GLY A 605 -8.62 32.34 -25.51
N ASP A 606 -9.04 33.59 -25.61
CA ASP A 606 -10.27 34.01 -26.26
C ASP A 606 -9.93 34.66 -27.60
N GLY A 607 -10.47 34.09 -28.70
CA GLY A 607 -10.29 34.61 -30.03
C GLY A 607 -11.13 35.86 -30.34
N HIS A 608 -12.07 36.25 -29.47
CA HIS A 608 -12.97 37.41 -29.67
C HIS A 608 -12.41 38.61 -28.92
N GLY A 609 -11.45 39.29 -29.53
CA GLY A 609 -11.19 40.68 -29.16
C GLY A 609 -12.30 41.57 -29.67
N ASP A 610 -13.33 41.80 -28.86
CA ASP A 610 -14.24 42.90 -29.11
C ASP A 610 -13.42 44.20 -29.06
N GLY A 611 -13.33 44.86 -30.17
CA GLY A 611 -12.48 46.06 -30.41
C GLY A 611 -12.72 47.28 -29.52
N ARG A 612 -13.26 47.09 -28.33
CA ARG A 612 -13.48 48.12 -27.32
C ARG A 612 -12.59 47.85 -26.08
N GLY A 613 -11.31 48.18 -26.21
CA GLY A 613 -10.48 48.64 -25.04
C GLY A 613 -10.29 47.69 -23.86
N SER A 614 -10.67 46.43 -23.91
CA SER A 614 -10.43 45.48 -22.85
C SER A 614 -9.04 44.88 -22.99
N SER A 615 -8.16 45.14 -22.07
CA SER A 615 -6.76 44.71 -21.98
C SER A 615 -6.58 43.19 -21.76
N GLY A 616 -7.62 42.37 -22.01
CA GLY A 616 -7.66 40.96 -21.71
C GLY A 616 -7.91 39.99 -22.86
N ALA A 617 -8.23 40.47 -24.05
CA ALA A 617 -8.49 39.59 -25.20
C ALA A 617 -7.22 39.19 -25.91
N GLY A 618 -6.94 37.91 -26.00
CA GLY A 618 -5.82 37.39 -26.75
C GLY A 618 -5.40 35.98 -26.31
N TYR A 619 -4.60 35.36 -27.18
CA TYR A 619 -4.03 34.06 -26.85
C TYR A 619 -2.76 34.20 -26.00
N THR A 620 -2.60 33.26 -25.07
CA THR A 620 -1.38 33.08 -24.28
C THR A 620 -0.71 31.78 -24.72
N ARG A 621 0.57 31.87 -25.06
CA ARG A 621 1.45 30.71 -25.30
C ARG A 621 2.11 30.33 -23.99
N TRP A 622 2.27 29.06 -23.75
CA TRP A 622 2.94 28.59 -22.55
C TRP A 622 3.74 27.33 -22.84
N ALA A 623 4.78 27.09 -22.04
CA ALA A 623 5.54 25.87 -22.05
C ALA A 623 6.01 25.53 -20.65
N ASN A 624 6.14 24.24 -20.39
CA ASN A 624 6.64 23.69 -19.14
C ASN A 624 7.63 22.58 -19.43
N LEU A 625 8.76 22.56 -18.73
CA LEU A 625 9.77 21.51 -18.77
C LEU A 625 10.07 21.06 -17.35
N GLN A 626 9.89 19.78 -17.08
CA GLN A 626 10.15 19.22 -15.75
C GLN A 626 10.96 17.93 -15.82
N GLY A 627 11.78 17.72 -14.80
CA GLY A 627 12.62 16.53 -14.68
C GLY A 627 13.47 16.54 -13.42
N THR A 628 14.40 15.61 -13.38
CA THR A 628 15.34 15.39 -12.28
C THR A 628 16.70 15.06 -12.84
N LEU A 629 17.76 15.55 -12.19
CA LEU A 629 19.13 15.04 -12.31
C LEU A 629 19.48 14.31 -11.01
N VAL A 630 19.80 13.03 -11.10
CA VAL A 630 20.26 12.21 -9.97
C VAL A 630 21.77 12.05 -10.08
N VAL A 631 22.46 12.29 -8.97
CA VAL A 631 23.91 12.05 -8.84
C VAL A 631 24.10 10.98 -7.79
N MET A 632 24.49 9.80 -8.21
CA MET A 632 24.64 8.63 -7.36
C MET A 632 25.58 7.61 -8.02
N ASP A 633 26.40 6.92 -7.23
CA ASP A 633 27.32 5.89 -7.70
C ASP A 633 28.24 6.38 -8.83
N GLY A 634 28.79 7.60 -8.66
CA GLY A 634 29.69 8.22 -9.65
C GLY A 634 29.06 8.66 -10.97
N SER A 635 27.76 8.46 -11.15
CA SER A 635 27.02 8.75 -12.37
C SER A 635 26.04 9.92 -12.20
N VAL A 636 25.80 10.64 -13.31
CA VAL A 636 24.76 11.69 -13.40
C VAL A 636 23.67 11.21 -14.35
N MET A 637 22.47 11.02 -13.83
CA MET A 637 21.37 10.40 -14.55
C MET A 637 20.16 11.36 -14.63
N PRO A 638 19.76 11.76 -15.83
CA PRO A 638 18.53 12.49 -16.03
C PRO A 638 17.32 11.54 -15.89
N SER A 639 16.22 12.04 -15.34
CA SER A 639 14.98 11.30 -15.14
C SER A 639 13.77 12.22 -15.15
N ASN A 640 12.59 11.66 -15.27
CA ASN A 640 11.37 12.33 -14.91
C ASN A 640 11.40 12.74 -13.43
N ARG A 641 10.57 13.73 -13.06
CA ARG A 641 10.53 14.26 -11.69
C ARG A 641 10.35 13.17 -10.65
N ILE A 642 11.25 13.14 -9.67
CA ILE A 642 11.23 12.21 -8.53
C ILE A 642 10.64 12.92 -7.32
N ALA A 643 9.44 12.52 -6.94
CA ALA A 643 8.73 13.12 -5.80
C ALA A 643 9.10 12.45 -4.47
N ASP A 644 9.20 11.13 -4.44
CA ASP A 644 9.44 10.33 -3.22
C ASP A 644 10.76 9.54 -3.34
N ALA A 645 10.71 8.24 -3.15
CA ALA A 645 11.86 7.36 -3.20
C ALA A 645 12.14 6.86 -4.63
N PHE A 646 13.36 6.39 -4.85
CA PHE A 646 13.78 5.79 -6.10
C PHE A 646 14.85 4.71 -5.88
N VAL A 647 15.08 3.89 -6.90
CA VAL A 647 16.13 2.88 -6.89
C VAL A 647 17.05 3.07 -8.09
N LEU A 648 18.34 2.96 -7.87
CA LEU A 648 19.35 2.78 -8.89
C LEU A 648 19.73 1.31 -8.95
N ILE A 649 19.43 0.66 -10.06
CA ILE A 649 19.92 -0.68 -10.37
C ILE A 649 21.33 -0.56 -10.92
N ASP A 650 22.25 -1.39 -10.40
CA ASP A 650 23.62 -1.50 -10.86
C ASP A 650 23.95 -2.95 -11.23
N THR A 651 24.45 -3.16 -12.42
CA THR A 651 24.91 -4.47 -12.94
C THR A 651 26.44 -4.52 -13.11
N GLN A 652 27.16 -3.71 -12.32
CA GLN A 652 28.62 -3.64 -12.28
C GLN A 652 29.24 -3.37 -13.66
N GLY A 653 28.72 -2.35 -14.35
CA GLY A 653 29.22 -1.89 -15.65
C GLY A 653 28.72 -2.71 -16.84
N ARG A 654 27.81 -3.66 -16.67
CA ARG A 654 27.25 -4.43 -17.80
C ARG A 654 26.01 -3.72 -18.38
N GLN A 655 26.17 -3.31 -19.64
CA GLN A 655 25.13 -2.67 -20.45
C GLN A 655 24.12 -3.68 -20.99
N GLY A 656 22.88 -3.22 -21.24
CA GLY A 656 21.86 -3.96 -21.99
C GLY A 656 21.18 -5.08 -21.19
N ILE A 657 21.33 -5.12 -19.86
CA ILE A 657 20.65 -6.09 -19.01
C ILE A 657 19.20 -5.65 -18.79
N PRO A 658 18.21 -6.46 -19.22
CA PRO A 658 16.82 -6.13 -18.99
C PRO A 658 16.47 -6.18 -17.50
N VAL A 659 15.78 -5.15 -17.03
CA VAL A 659 15.35 -5.02 -15.62
C VAL A 659 13.83 -5.05 -15.56
N LYS A 660 13.31 -5.78 -14.56
CA LYS A 660 11.89 -5.81 -14.21
C LYS A 660 11.68 -5.21 -12.82
N TYR A 661 10.60 -4.47 -12.68
CA TYR A 661 10.05 -3.97 -11.43
C TYR A 661 8.65 -4.55 -11.25
N GLU A 662 8.39 -5.25 -10.15
CA GLU A 662 7.10 -5.93 -9.90
C GLU A 662 6.63 -6.78 -11.12
N ASN A 663 7.54 -7.58 -11.68
CA ASN A 663 7.36 -8.43 -12.89
C ASN A 663 7.16 -7.68 -14.22
N GLN A 664 7.16 -6.35 -14.23
CA GLN A 664 7.06 -5.55 -15.45
C GLN A 664 8.43 -5.08 -15.92
N ARG A 665 8.76 -5.30 -17.19
CA ARG A 665 9.99 -4.77 -17.79
C ARG A 665 9.93 -3.25 -17.85
N ILE A 666 10.93 -2.58 -17.26
CA ILE A 666 11.01 -1.12 -17.17
C ILE A 666 12.13 -0.53 -18.02
N GLY A 667 13.06 -1.34 -18.51
CA GLY A 667 14.13 -0.89 -19.35
C GLY A 667 15.33 -1.83 -19.34
N GLU A 668 16.46 -1.32 -19.80
CA GLU A 668 17.76 -2.00 -19.82
C GLU A 668 18.83 -1.08 -19.23
N THR A 669 19.87 -1.67 -18.64
CA THR A 669 21.01 -0.94 -18.10
C THR A 669 21.78 -0.21 -19.20
N ASP A 670 22.27 0.98 -18.90
CA ASP A 670 23.08 1.82 -19.80
C ASP A 670 24.54 1.34 -19.88
N SER A 671 25.38 2.13 -20.57
CA SER A 671 26.81 1.83 -20.73
C SER A 671 27.61 1.77 -19.43
N SER A 672 27.08 2.34 -18.35
CA SER A 672 27.67 2.27 -17.00
C SER A 672 27.13 1.09 -16.20
N GLY A 673 26.21 0.30 -16.76
CA GLY A 673 25.51 -0.79 -16.06
C GLY A 673 24.37 -0.29 -15.16
N HIS A 674 23.91 0.94 -15.32
CA HIS A 674 22.90 1.56 -14.47
C HIS A 674 21.52 1.62 -15.14
N LEU A 675 20.47 1.45 -14.33
CA LEU A 675 19.09 1.79 -14.68
C LEU A 675 18.41 2.45 -13.49
N LEU A 676 17.86 3.65 -13.69
CA LEU A 676 17.13 4.37 -12.66
C LEU A 676 15.64 4.02 -12.70
N VAL A 677 15.09 3.69 -11.53
CA VAL A 677 13.65 3.44 -11.27
C VAL A 677 13.10 4.59 -10.43
N PRO A 678 12.49 5.63 -11.04
CA PRO A 678 12.23 6.92 -10.37
C PRO A 678 10.94 6.99 -9.55
N TRP A 679 10.15 5.94 -9.46
CA TRP A 679 8.82 5.95 -8.81
C TRP A 679 8.63 4.76 -7.86
N THR A 680 9.48 4.63 -6.89
CA THR A 680 9.34 3.61 -5.86
C THR A 680 8.60 4.20 -4.66
N PRO A 681 7.52 3.58 -4.17
CA PRO A 681 6.89 4.02 -2.92
C PRO A 681 7.81 3.74 -1.75
N SER A 682 7.96 4.74 -0.86
CA SER A 682 8.81 4.61 0.32
C SER A 682 8.27 3.59 1.31
N TYR A 683 9.15 2.86 1.97
CA TYR A 683 8.90 1.82 2.99
C TYR A 683 8.13 0.58 2.53
N TYR A 684 7.69 0.51 1.29
CA TYR A 684 7.10 -0.71 0.71
C TYR A 684 8.18 -1.56 0.07
N THR A 685 8.18 -2.85 0.41
CA THR A 685 9.11 -3.81 -0.19
C THR A 685 8.70 -4.08 -1.63
N ALA A 686 9.55 -3.71 -2.56
CA ALA A 686 9.35 -3.93 -3.98
C ALA A 686 10.34 -4.95 -4.53
N LYS A 687 9.93 -5.68 -5.55
CA LYS A 687 10.71 -6.71 -6.22
C LYS A 687 11.41 -6.12 -7.44
N TYR A 688 12.72 -6.29 -7.50
CA TYR A 688 13.59 -5.95 -8.63
C TYR A 688 14.21 -7.22 -9.18
N GLU A 689 14.17 -7.40 -10.49
CA GLU A 689 14.71 -8.58 -11.17
C GLU A 689 15.52 -8.15 -12.39
N ILE A 690 16.57 -8.91 -12.68
CA ILE A 690 17.27 -8.85 -13.97
C ILE A 690 17.00 -10.12 -14.76
N ASP A 691 16.95 -10.00 -16.10
CA ASP A 691 16.72 -11.15 -16.97
C ASP A 691 18.05 -11.68 -17.52
N PRO A 692 18.52 -12.84 -17.07
CA PRO A 692 19.79 -13.40 -17.50
C PRO A 692 19.72 -14.19 -18.81
N LEU A 693 18.53 -14.40 -19.41
CA LEU A 693 18.33 -15.33 -20.53
C LEU A 693 19.15 -14.99 -21.76
N ASN A 694 19.46 -13.73 -21.98
CA ASN A 694 20.20 -13.25 -23.14
C ASN A 694 21.67 -12.96 -22.83
N LEU A 695 22.13 -13.28 -21.62
CA LEU A 695 23.53 -13.09 -21.27
C LEU A 695 24.41 -14.14 -21.94
N PRO A 696 25.60 -13.76 -22.39
CA PRO A 696 26.54 -14.72 -22.97
C PRO A 696 26.98 -15.75 -21.92
N GLY A 697 27.32 -16.95 -22.35
CA GLY A 697 27.66 -18.08 -21.48
C GLY A 697 28.95 -17.91 -20.65
N ASN A 698 29.67 -16.81 -20.83
CA ASN A 698 30.83 -16.40 -20.05
C ASN A 698 30.50 -15.42 -18.91
N VAL A 699 29.23 -15.34 -18.52
CA VAL A 699 28.79 -14.46 -17.45
C VAL A 699 28.01 -15.27 -16.41
N ARG A 700 28.38 -15.10 -15.17
CA ARG A 700 27.68 -15.68 -14.01
C ARG A 700 26.86 -14.62 -13.30
N VAL A 701 25.58 -14.94 -13.04
CA VAL A 701 24.67 -14.09 -12.29
C VAL A 701 24.16 -14.88 -11.08
N PRO A 702 24.77 -14.72 -9.90
CA PRO A 702 24.39 -15.49 -8.72
C PRO A 702 23.06 -15.06 -8.11
N VAL A 703 22.61 -13.81 -8.38
CA VAL A 703 21.38 -13.26 -7.83
C VAL A 703 20.64 -12.52 -8.93
N VAL A 704 19.43 -12.98 -9.26
CA VAL A 704 18.57 -12.40 -10.30
C VAL A 704 17.37 -11.64 -9.74
N GLU A 705 17.06 -11.78 -8.44
CA GLU A 705 15.96 -11.13 -7.75
C GLU A 705 16.46 -10.49 -6.45
N ARG A 706 15.99 -9.26 -6.19
CA ARG A 706 16.15 -8.58 -4.90
C ARG A 706 14.85 -7.91 -4.50
N ARG A 707 14.55 -7.98 -3.20
CA ARG A 707 13.43 -7.29 -2.58
C ARG A 707 13.96 -6.18 -1.68
N VAL A 708 13.60 -4.95 -1.98
CA VAL A 708 14.15 -3.77 -1.27
C VAL A 708 13.02 -2.80 -0.96
N ALA A 709 12.97 -2.31 0.27
CA ALA A 709 12.22 -1.11 0.66
C ALA A 709 13.19 0.07 0.70
N VAL A 710 12.73 1.26 0.34
CA VAL A 710 13.56 2.48 0.30
C VAL A 710 13.04 3.50 1.29
N ARG A 711 13.92 4.25 1.96
CA ARG A 711 13.53 5.34 2.85
C ARG A 711 12.83 6.46 2.08
N GLN A 712 11.91 7.13 2.75
CA GLN A 712 11.17 8.26 2.19
C GLN A 712 12.11 9.34 1.65
N ARG A 713 11.81 9.83 0.45
CA ARG A 713 12.56 10.90 -0.23
C ARG A 713 14.05 10.60 -0.42
N ALA A 714 14.46 9.33 -0.48
CA ALA A 714 15.83 8.89 -0.65
C ALA A 714 15.99 7.96 -1.84
N GLY A 715 17.23 7.66 -2.21
CA GLY A 715 17.58 6.67 -3.20
C GLY A 715 18.27 5.46 -2.58
N ALA A 716 18.11 4.28 -3.16
CA ALA A 716 18.84 3.09 -2.80
C ALA A 716 19.54 2.49 -4.02
N LEU A 717 20.79 2.06 -3.85
CA LEU A 717 21.55 1.30 -4.83
C LEU A 717 21.22 -0.19 -4.66
N VAL A 718 20.81 -0.83 -5.74
CA VAL A 718 20.52 -2.26 -5.79
C VAL A 718 21.45 -2.91 -6.80
N THR A 719 22.51 -3.54 -6.30
CA THR A 719 23.52 -4.17 -7.14
C THR A 719 23.16 -5.62 -7.44
N PHE A 720 23.19 -5.98 -8.71
CA PHE A 720 23.16 -7.34 -9.21
C PHE A 720 24.55 -7.69 -9.70
N PRO A 721 25.29 -8.57 -9.01
CA PRO A 721 26.63 -8.93 -9.44
C PRO A 721 26.56 -9.75 -10.73
N VAL A 722 27.03 -9.14 -11.81
CA VAL A 722 27.16 -9.74 -13.14
C VAL A 722 28.64 -9.97 -13.40
N GLN A 723 29.12 -11.15 -13.03
CA GLN A 723 30.55 -11.44 -13.02
C GLN A 723 30.96 -12.13 -14.31
N PRO A 724 32.03 -11.65 -14.99
CA PRO A 724 32.63 -12.38 -16.08
C PRO A 724 33.25 -13.67 -15.55
N ILE A 725 33.06 -14.74 -16.24
CA ILE A 725 33.69 -16.04 -15.98
C ILE A 725 34.38 -16.53 -17.25
N VAL A 726 35.50 -17.22 -17.07
CA VAL A 726 36.11 -17.93 -18.16
C VAL A 726 35.42 -19.29 -18.30
N SER A 727 34.75 -19.49 -19.41
CA SER A 727 33.96 -20.71 -19.65
C SER A 727 34.25 -21.29 -21.04
N ALA A 728 34.09 -22.56 -21.19
CA ALA A 728 34.21 -23.22 -22.48
C ALA A 728 33.18 -24.31 -22.70
N SER A 729 32.66 -24.37 -23.92
CA SER A 729 31.98 -25.54 -24.48
C SER A 729 33.02 -26.43 -25.16
N ILE A 730 33.18 -27.63 -24.67
CA ILE A 730 34.24 -28.55 -25.06
C ILE A 730 33.62 -29.75 -25.76
N THR A 731 34.16 -30.11 -26.93
CA THR A 731 33.74 -31.31 -27.64
C THR A 731 34.82 -32.39 -27.44
N LEU A 732 34.42 -33.53 -26.93
CA LEU A 732 35.31 -34.66 -26.62
C LEU A 732 35.12 -35.83 -27.60
N THR A 733 36.21 -36.39 -28.10
CA THR A 733 36.24 -37.58 -28.96
C THR A 733 37.20 -38.63 -28.44
N ASP A 734 37.01 -39.87 -28.81
CA ASP A 734 37.95 -40.94 -28.59
C ASP A 734 39.10 -40.88 -29.62
N SER A 735 40.08 -41.77 -29.48
CA SER A 735 41.25 -41.88 -30.38
C SER A 735 40.88 -42.22 -31.85
N HIS A 736 39.66 -42.64 -32.11
CA HIS A 736 39.10 -42.91 -33.46
C HIS A 736 38.26 -41.75 -33.99
N GLY A 737 38.18 -40.64 -33.28
CA GLY A 737 37.36 -39.46 -33.70
C GLY A 737 35.88 -39.60 -33.42
N LYS A 738 35.43 -40.65 -32.74
CA LYS A 738 34.02 -40.82 -32.35
C LYS A 738 33.73 -40.01 -31.09
N ALA A 739 32.58 -39.33 -31.06
CA ALA A 739 32.16 -38.52 -29.89
C ALA A 739 32.07 -39.41 -28.62
N ILE A 740 32.56 -38.90 -27.51
CA ILE A 740 32.39 -39.53 -26.19
C ILE A 740 30.90 -39.70 -25.90
N PRO A 741 30.47 -40.90 -25.42
CA PRO A 741 29.03 -41.19 -25.29
C PRO A 741 28.35 -40.33 -24.22
N VAL A 742 27.06 -40.04 -24.45
CA VAL A 742 26.20 -39.34 -23.50
C VAL A 742 26.17 -40.09 -22.15
N GLY A 743 26.25 -39.33 -21.04
CA GLY A 743 26.26 -39.91 -19.70
C GLY A 743 27.65 -40.21 -19.15
N ALA A 744 28.73 -40.06 -19.95
CA ALA A 744 30.09 -40.06 -19.41
C ALA A 744 30.25 -38.85 -18.46
N SER A 745 31.05 -38.99 -17.43
CA SER A 745 31.34 -37.91 -16.45
C SER A 745 32.71 -37.33 -16.72
N VAL A 746 32.81 -36.02 -16.81
CA VAL A 746 34.09 -35.33 -16.98
C VAL A 746 34.39 -34.56 -15.72
N ARG A 747 35.57 -34.71 -15.19
CA ARG A 747 36.07 -33.94 -14.06
C ARG A 747 37.18 -32.99 -14.51
N HIS A 748 36.99 -31.72 -14.23
CA HIS A 748 38.01 -30.69 -14.37
C HIS A 748 38.93 -30.75 -13.16
N LEU A 749 40.24 -31.05 -13.39
CA LEU A 749 41.12 -31.38 -12.29
C LEU A 749 41.51 -30.16 -11.44
N GLU A 750 41.64 -28.98 -12.02
CA GLU A 750 42.00 -27.75 -11.33
C GLU A 750 40.86 -27.23 -10.41
N SER A 751 39.63 -27.24 -10.87
CA SER A 751 38.49 -26.73 -10.07
C SER A 751 37.75 -27.81 -9.29
N GLY A 752 37.99 -29.08 -9.62
CA GLY A 752 37.25 -30.20 -9.07
C GLY A 752 35.82 -30.35 -9.55
N GLN A 753 35.36 -29.52 -10.49
CA GLN A 753 34.02 -29.57 -11.05
C GLN A 753 33.81 -30.86 -11.86
N ASN A 754 32.59 -31.39 -11.74
CA ASN A 754 32.14 -32.53 -12.57
C ASN A 754 31.01 -32.07 -13.48
N ALA A 755 31.09 -32.46 -14.77
CA ALA A 755 30.05 -32.19 -15.74
C ALA A 755 29.71 -33.43 -16.55
N PRO A 756 28.48 -33.69 -16.92
CA PRO A 756 28.12 -34.78 -17.82
C PRO A 756 28.50 -34.46 -19.26
N VAL A 757 28.74 -35.48 -20.05
CA VAL A 757 28.86 -35.37 -21.49
C VAL A 757 27.44 -35.43 -22.09
N GLY A 758 27.10 -34.45 -22.88
CA GLY A 758 25.87 -34.35 -23.64
C GLY A 758 25.99 -34.90 -25.04
N TRP A 759 25.06 -34.46 -25.92
CA TRP A 759 25.04 -34.91 -27.32
C TRP A 759 26.33 -34.49 -28.05
N SER A 760 26.77 -35.34 -28.97
CA SER A 760 27.94 -35.12 -29.80
C SER A 760 29.24 -34.94 -29.01
N GLY A 761 29.35 -35.51 -27.81
CA GLY A 761 30.56 -35.36 -26.97
C GLY A 761 30.71 -33.99 -26.29
N ALA A 762 29.68 -33.16 -26.29
CA ALA A 762 29.75 -31.79 -25.73
C ALA A 762 29.70 -31.81 -24.20
N THR A 763 30.55 -31.03 -23.56
CA THR A 763 30.53 -30.75 -22.11
C THR A 763 30.83 -29.26 -21.88
N TYR A 764 30.48 -28.74 -20.71
CA TYR A 764 30.64 -27.32 -20.36
C TYR A 764 31.29 -27.15 -19.00
N PHE A 765 32.24 -26.23 -18.90
CA PHE A 765 32.93 -25.89 -17.67
C PHE A 765 33.06 -24.37 -17.51
N GLU A 766 33.02 -23.98 -16.24
CA GLU A 766 33.22 -22.58 -15.80
C GLU A 766 34.47 -22.45 -14.94
N ASN A 767 34.90 -21.20 -14.72
CA ASN A 767 36.07 -20.87 -13.88
C ASN A 767 37.34 -21.59 -14.36
N LEU A 768 37.55 -21.51 -15.66
CA LEU A 768 38.70 -22.10 -16.30
C LEU A 768 39.97 -21.29 -16.06
N SER A 769 41.09 -21.99 -15.94
CA SER A 769 42.45 -21.43 -15.93
C SER A 769 42.99 -21.32 -17.35
N SER A 770 44.15 -20.73 -17.53
CA SER A 770 44.82 -20.69 -18.86
C SER A 770 45.14 -22.10 -19.38
N THR A 771 45.47 -23.01 -18.49
CA THR A 771 45.69 -24.45 -18.78
C THR A 771 44.71 -25.29 -17.97
N ASN A 772 44.05 -26.25 -18.60
CA ASN A 772 42.98 -27.03 -18.00
C ASN A 772 43.17 -28.51 -18.34
N HIS A 773 43.00 -29.39 -17.34
CA HIS A 773 43.08 -30.82 -17.50
C HIS A 773 41.73 -31.46 -17.17
N LEU A 774 41.27 -32.32 -18.05
CA LEU A 774 40.03 -33.05 -17.91
C LEU A 774 40.29 -34.55 -17.77
N ARG A 775 39.61 -35.16 -16.80
CA ARG A 775 39.51 -36.62 -16.68
C ARG A 775 38.11 -37.06 -17.02
N VAL A 776 37.99 -37.86 -18.05
CA VAL A 776 36.74 -38.41 -18.52
C VAL A 776 36.58 -39.83 -17.97
N THR A 777 35.42 -40.11 -17.38
CA THR A 777 35.04 -41.44 -16.96
C THR A 777 33.86 -41.89 -17.82
N LEU A 778 34.08 -42.93 -18.59
CA LEU A 778 33.06 -43.55 -19.48
C LEU A 778 32.04 -44.33 -18.65
N PRO A 779 30.82 -44.60 -19.20
CA PRO A 779 29.82 -45.41 -18.50
C PRO A 779 30.26 -46.83 -18.16
N ASP A 780 31.23 -47.38 -18.89
CA ASP A 780 31.86 -48.71 -18.64
C ASP A 780 32.96 -48.68 -17.60
N GLY A 781 33.28 -47.51 -17.01
CA GLY A 781 34.26 -47.34 -15.98
C GLY A 781 35.69 -47.05 -16.47
N ARG A 782 35.94 -47.10 -17.78
CA ARG A 782 37.24 -46.70 -18.34
C ARG A 782 37.44 -45.19 -18.16
N ARG A 783 38.71 -44.77 -18.06
CA ARG A 783 39.13 -43.40 -17.85
C ARG A 783 40.09 -42.99 -18.94
N CYS A 784 39.98 -41.75 -19.38
CA CYS A 784 40.94 -41.13 -20.27
C CYS A 784 41.13 -39.66 -19.88
N ASP A 785 42.27 -39.10 -20.18
CA ASP A 785 42.66 -37.75 -19.81
C ASP A 785 42.92 -36.91 -21.07
N THR A 786 42.58 -35.60 -20.99
CA THR A 786 42.89 -34.64 -22.04
C THR A 786 43.16 -33.29 -21.43
N HIS A 787 43.79 -32.36 -22.19
CA HIS A 787 44.04 -31.00 -21.73
C HIS A 787 43.78 -29.99 -22.86
N PHE A 788 43.55 -28.73 -22.47
CA PHE A 788 43.37 -27.65 -23.41
C PHE A 788 43.75 -26.31 -22.80
N PHE A 789 43.95 -25.33 -23.67
CA PHE A 789 44.28 -23.94 -23.30
C PHE A 789 43.14 -23.02 -23.66
N VAL A 790 42.88 -22.01 -22.81
CA VAL A 790 41.95 -20.91 -23.07
C VAL A 790 42.63 -19.57 -22.75
N ASP A 791 42.23 -18.54 -23.50
CA ASP A 791 42.58 -17.19 -23.16
C ASP A 791 41.67 -16.66 -22.06
N VAL A 792 42.24 -16.47 -20.88
CA VAL A 792 41.51 -15.99 -19.70
C VAL A 792 41.09 -14.53 -19.80
N GLN A 793 41.56 -13.77 -20.79
CA GLN A 793 41.18 -12.38 -21.04
C GLN A 793 40.05 -12.26 -22.08
N SER A 794 39.64 -13.37 -22.70
CA SER A 794 38.59 -13.35 -23.71
C SER A 794 37.24 -13.01 -23.10
N GLU A 795 36.55 -12.06 -23.72
CA GLU A 795 35.16 -11.68 -23.32
C GLU A 795 34.08 -12.59 -23.89
N THR A 796 34.45 -13.67 -24.59
CA THR A 796 33.52 -14.62 -25.18
C THR A 796 33.71 -16.02 -24.62
N MET A 797 32.64 -16.83 -24.62
CA MET A 797 32.72 -18.22 -24.28
C MET A 797 33.58 -18.97 -25.31
N HIS A 798 34.58 -19.71 -24.83
CA HIS A 798 35.45 -20.50 -25.68
C HIS A 798 34.71 -21.71 -26.25
N ARG A 799 35.04 -22.07 -27.48
CA ARG A 799 34.64 -23.33 -28.12
C ARG A 799 35.92 -24.12 -28.37
N VAL A 800 36.06 -25.21 -27.66
CA VAL A 800 37.27 -26.02 -27.69
C VAL A 800 36.96 -27.39 -28.22
N GLY A 801 37.80 -27.88 -29.13
CA GLY A 801 37.68 -29.23 -29.64
C GLY A 801 37.42 -29.37 -31.13
N PRO A 802 37.32 -30.60 -31.65
CA PRO A 802 37.29 -31.83 -30.87
C PRO A 802 38.63 -32.13 -30.16
N LEU A 803 38.53 -32.42 -28.83
CA LEU A 803 39.68 -32.86 -28.04
C LEU A 803 39.66 -34.38 -27.97
N VAL A 804 40.80 -34.98 -28.31
CA VAL A 804 40.98 -36.42 -28.22
C VAL A 804 41.27 -36.80 -26.77
N CYS A 805 40.49 -37.71 -26.23
CA CYS A 805 40.70 -38.30 -24.92
C CYS A 805 41.64 -39.49 -25.06
N ASN A 806 42.83 -39.43 -24.46
CA ASN A 806 43.84 -40.49 -24.53
C ASN A 806 43.72 -41.38 -23.30
N ASP A 807 43.77 -42.72 -23.53
CA ASP A 807 43.70 -43.72 -22.47
C ASP A 807 44.96 -43.70 -21.55
#